data_bd64581ce983f15292289588daa83f25
#
_entry.id   bd64581ce983f15292289588daa83f25
#
_cell.length_a   1.000
_cell.length_b   1.000
_cell.length_c   1.000
_cell.angle_alpha   90.00
_cell.angle_beta   90.00
_cell.angle_gamma   90.00
#
_symmetry.space_group_name_H-M   'P 1'
#
loop_
_entity.id
_entity.type
_entity.pdbx_description
1 polymer ?
#
loop_
_entity_poly.entity_id
_entity_poly.type
_entity_poly.pdbx_seq_one_letter_code
_entity_poly.pdbx_strand_id
1 'polypeptide(L)'
;MFVKRSEKPAIVTNSGTISYNQVIKDVNRFTLHLGDVTDDRVLVVSENRPEYIYAIYGIWRAGGTAVPVDFMSVPEEISYIIKDCRPSAVFISAGSLEKVKTAIELSEIENVRIIVFEEVPPNGYSRTELDDIDFANHERTALLIYTSGTTGSPKGVMLSFSNILANLEKLIEAGYYTSDEVVLMILPLHHIFPIMGTVIAVFYGGGATAIVPTLNSADIAHMMEISQPTMILGVPRFFDMLIKGIMAKINASFAARLLFKLAYKIDSVAFSKKIFKSVALKFGGHLRHIISGGAPLNPETWNKFKALGFVIGEGYGMSEAAPMITFPRPGEGRSGCVGKELERGTVKIVDGEVVATGKNIMKGYYNRPEETAEVIKDGWLYTGDLGRFDKDGRLYITGRKKEIIVLPNGKNINPVEIEKDIEALNPVVAECAVIMKNGNLNAIIRPDEKILADSNIPNLEDYFRWEVIDKYNLNASHHKKILDFHLVSEPLPRTRLEKLQRFKLDSFLEDKDKLKKSAEIPDDEIYSALAEYLKKATEKEIFPNDHVEIDLALDSLDKIELAGFISQKWKIRVSEEDLLKNPTVIKLSEFIKSENEKAASYSVDWKTQLKESISIDLPRSAFYHWWIKFYLTTILRFFFRIRYYGYKFIPESPVIFAANHQSFIDGLFVVAKIKPSQFRRTYFFAKEKHFKRKWRKYLANRNNIIIMKDGENVIDSIKRMASVLKKGRNIIIFPEGTRSRDGQLGEFKQTFALLSKEMNVPVVPVAIHGAYDAFPRGRKIPHPFKKIVVEYLPAVDPDGLTQEEITETVKNAIA
;
A
#
# COMPACT_ATOMS: atom_id res chain seq x y z
N MET A 1 16.44 -11.57 -39.32
CA MET A 1 17.16 -10.27 -39.38
C MET A 1 16.64 -9.37 -38.30
N PHE A 2 17.51 -8.94 -37.39
CA PHE A 2 17.08 -8.24 -36.18
C PHE A 2 17.13 -6.71 -36.32
N VAL A 3 17.97 -6.16 -37.15
CA VAL A 3 18.06 -4.73 -37.43
C VAL A 3 18.36 -4.53 -38.90
N LYS A 4 17.49 -3.79 -39.62
CA LYS A 4 17.64 -3.47 -41.03
C LYS A 4 18.11 -2.03 -41.21
N ARG A 5 18.94 -1.80 -42.20
CA ARG A 5 19.38 -0.45 -42.59
C ARG A 5 18.20 0.45 -42.93
N SER A 6 18.17 1.62 -42.32
CA SER A 6 17.13 2.60 -42.60
C SER A 6 17.54 3.97 -42.01
N GLU A 7 17.09 5.07 -42.67
CA GLU A 7 17.17 6.41 -42.10
C GLU A 7 15.99 6.72 -41.15
N LYS A 8 15.03 5.80 -41.00
CA LYS A 8 13.95 5.97 -40.02
C LYS A 8 14.50 6.08 -38.59
N PRO A 9 13.84 6.81 -37.70
CA PRO A 9 14.15 6.78 -36.26
C PRO A 9 14.05 5.37 -35.73
N ALA A 10 15.06 4.93 -34.99
CA ALA A 10 15.07 3.69 -34.22
C ALA A 10 14.97 3.98 -32.71
N ILE A 11 15.60 5.08 -32.26
CA ILE A 11 15.57 5.48 -30.85
C ILE A 11 15.20 6.96 -30.76
N VAL A 12 14.31 7.30 -29.83
CA VAL A 12 13.94 8.68 -29.47
C VAL A 12 14.42 8.96 -28.06
N THR A 13 15.16 10.05 -27.87
CA THR A 13 15.67 10.53 -26.58
C THR A 13 15.31 12.00 -26.38
N ASN A 14 15.57 12.54 -25.19
CA ASN A 14 15.41 13.98 -24.92
C ASN A 14 16.31 14.87 -25.82
N SER A 15 17.44 14.33 -26.30
CA SER A 15 18.42 15.05 -27.12
C SER A 15 18.15 14.92 -28.63
N GLY A 16 17.17 14.12 -29.03
CA GLY A 16 16.81 13.93 -30.44
C GLY A 16 16.58 12.46 -30.80
N THR A 17 16.61 12.19 -32.11
CA THR A 17 16.36 10.86 -32.68
C THR A 17 17.63 10.24 -33.22
N ILE A 18 17.76 8.93 -33.09
CA ILE A 18 18.87 8.13 -33.62
C ILE A 18 18.30 7.20 -34.69
N SER A 19 18.82 7.23 -35.90
CA SER A 19 18.36 6.38 -37.02
C SER A 19 18.87 4.94 -36.87
N TYR A 20 18.23 4.01 -37.58
CA TYR A 20 18.70 2.62 -37.66
C TYR A 20 20.15 2.53 -38.17
N ASN A 21 20.48 3.34 -39.19
CA ASN A 21 21.87 3.39 -39.72
C ASN A 21 22.85 3.82 -38.63
N GLN A 22 22.49 4.79 -37.80
CA GLN A 22 23.35 5.20 -36.68
C GLN A 22 23.42 4.11 -35.59
N VAL A 23 22.32 3.42 -35.27
CA VAL A 23 22.32 2.27 -34.35
C VAL A 23 23.29 1.20 -34.84
N ILE A 24 23.28 0.85 -36.16
CA ILE A 24 24.17 -0.16 -36.72
C ILE A 24 25.64 0.29 -36.62
N LYS A 25 25.95 1.57 -36.86
CA LYS A 25 27.30 2.12 -36.67
C LYS A 25 27.78 2.00 -35.24
N ASP A 26 26.90 2.37 -34.27
CA ASP A 26 27.25 2.32 -32.86
C ASP A 26 27.36 0.88 -32.34
N VAL A 27 26.50 -0.02 -32.79
CA VAL A 27 26.65 -1.47 -32.50
C VAL A 27 27.98 -1.98 -33.02
N ASN A 28 28.36 -1.66 -34.25
CA ASN A 28 29.67 -2.05 -34.83
C ASN A 28 30.84 -1.49 -33.99
N ARG A 29 30.77 -0.25 -33.56
CA ARG A 29 31.74 0.40 -32.67
C ARG A 29 31.90 -0.39 -31.39
N PHE A 30 30.81 -0.75 -30.72
CA PHE A 30 30.81 -1.55 -29.48
C PHE A 30 31.34 -2.95 -29.72
N THR A 31 30.96 -3.59 -30.83
CA THR A 31 31.50 -4.91 -31.25
C THR A 31 33.01 -4.89 -31.40
N LEU A 32 33.57 -3.92 -32.13
CA LEU A 32 35.00 -3.81 -32.38
C LEU A 32 35.78 -3.47 -31.11
N HIS A 33 35.21 -2.61 -30.23
CA HIS A 33 35.83 -2.30 -28.95
C HIS A 33 35.81 -3.50 -28.01
N LEU A 34 34.78 -4.32 -28.02
CA LEU A 34 34.67 -5.55 -27.25
C LEU A 34 35.64 -6.61 -27.75
N GLY A 35 35.82 -6.74 -29.07
CA GLY A 35 36.60 -7.83 -29.70
C GLY A 35 35.79 -9.14 -29.76
N ASP A 36 36.48 -10.22 -30.07
CA ASP A 36 35.89 -11.57 -30.11
C ASP A 36 35.61 -12.06 -28.71
N VAL A 37 34.35 -12.44 -28.46
CA VAL A 37 33.88 -13.01 -27.23
C VAL A 37 32.99 -14.23 -27.53
N THR A 38 33.36 -14.98 -28.58
CA THR A 38 32.61 -16.18 -29.01
C THR A 38 32.44 -17.14 -27.83
N ASP A 39 31.21 -17.53 -27.58
CA ASP A 39 30.76 -18.40 -26.47
C ASP A 39 31.00 -17.85 -25.06
N ASP A 40 31.52 -16.62 -24.92
CA ASP A 40 31.65 -15.94 -23.63
C ASP A 40 30.35 -15.28 -23.17
N ARG A 41 30.32 -14.97 -21.87
CA ARG A 41 29.25 -14.16 -21.23
C ARG A 41 29.79 -12.77 -20.98
N VAL A 42 29.01 -11.77 -21.34
CA VAL A 42 29.36 -10.37 -21.11
C VAL A 42 28.22 -9.69 -20.36
N LEU A 43 28.55 -9.15 -19.19
CA LEU A 43 27.56 -8.42 -18.37
C LEU A 43 27.25 -7.04 -18.97
N VAL A 44 26.02 -6.58 -18.73
CA VAL A 44 25.60 -5.20 -18.99
C VAL A 44 24.94 -4.65 -17.74
N VAL A 45 25.56 -3.64 -17.10
CA VAL A 45 25.13 -3.05 -15.83
C VAL A 45 24.96 -1.54 -16.00
N SER A 46 23.76 -1.10 -16.32
CA SER A 46 23.47 0.32 -16.54
C SER A 46 21.98 0.61 -16.48
N GLU A 47 21.63 1.87 -16.28
CA GLU A 47 20.31 2.44 -16.53
C GLU A 47 19.92 2.34 -18.01
N ASN A 48 18.62 2.58 -18.31
CA ASN A 48 18.12 2.60 -19.70
C ASN A 48 18.75 3.76 -20.49
N ARG A 49 19.49 3.42 -21.53
CA ARG A 49 20.16 4.39 -22.42
C ARG A 49 20.50 3.74 -23.77
N PRO A 50 20.77 4.52 -24.82
CA PRO A 50 21.09 3.96 -26.14
C PRO A 50 22.27 3.00 -26.13
N GLU A 51 23.33 3.29 -25.34
CA GLU A 51 24.53 2.48 -25.23
C GLU A 51 24.25 1.08 -24.67
N TYR A 52 23.24 0.93 -23.82
CA TYR A 52 22.78 -0.36 -23.34
C TYR A 52 22.34 -1.26 -24.50
N ILE A 53 21.58 -0.68 -25.44
CA ILE A 53 21.12 -1.38 -26.65
C ILE A 53 22.31 -1.74 -27.54
N TYR A 54 23.24 -0.78 -27.74
CA TYR A 54 24.44 -1.03 -28.54
C TYR A 54 25.30 -2.14 -27.95
N ALA A 55 25.42 -2.20 -26.62
CA ALA A 55 26.18 -3.25 -25.94
C ALA A 55 25.54 -4.63 -26.16
N ILE A 56 24.24 -4.78 -25.98
CA ILE A 56 23.56 -6.08 -26.19
C ILE A 56 23.77 -6.57 -27.61
N TYR A 57 23.47 -5.74 -28.62
CA TYR A 57 23.62 -6.13 -30.01
C TYR A 57 25.08 -6.30 -30.40
N GLY A 58 25.99 -5.52 -29.80
CA GLY A 58 27.44 -5.64 -30.00
C GLY A 58 28.00 -6.95 -29.43
N ILE A 59 27.55 -7.38 -28.27
CA ILE A 59 27.90 -8.68 -27.69
C ILE A 59 27.44 -9.81 -28.60
N TRP A 60 26.19 -9.75 -29.09
CA TRP A 60 25.69 -10.76 -30.01
C TRP A 60 26.47 -10.85 -31.29
N ARG A 61 26.85 -9.69 -31.86
CA ARG A 61 27.65 -9.62 -33.08
C ARG A 61 29.08 -10.10 -32.87
N ALA A 62 29.63 -9.91 -31.69
CA ALA A 62 30.96 -10.43 -31.27
C ALA A 62 30.93 -11.92 -30.88
N GLY A 63 29.85 -12.62 -31.07
CA GLY A 63 29.73 -14.06 -30.77
C GLY A 63 29.31 -14.39 -29.32
N GLY A 64 29.15 -13.40 -28.43
CA GLY A 64 28.91 -13.60 -27.00
C GLY A 64 27.46 -13.76 -26.58
N THR A 65 27.24 -14.11 -25.33
CA THR A 65 25.95 -14.15 -24.65
C THR A 65 25.82 -12.91 -23.76
N ALA A 66 24.77 -12.09 -23.95
CA ALA A 66 24.56 -10.93 -23.10
C ALA A 66 23.90 -11.33 -21.78
N VAL A 67 24.42 -10.78 -20.67
CA VAL A 67 23.93 -11.00 -19.31
C VAL A 67 23.48 -9.65 -18.72
N PRO A 68 22.23 -9.26 -18.93
CA PRO A 68 21.67 -8.07 -18.36
C PRO A 68 21.58 -8.15 -16.83
N VAL A 69 22.12 -7.18 -16.12
CA VAL A 69 22.14 -7.13 -14.66
C VAL A 69 21.56 -5.80 -14.18
N ASP A 70 20.82 -5.86 -13.11
CA ASP A 70 20.23 -4.69 -12.52
C ASP A 70 21.30 -3.73 -11.96
N PHE A 71 21.37 -2.53 -12.52
CA PHE A 71 22.35 -1.51 -12.12
C PHE A 71 22.13 -0.99 -10.69
N MET A 72 20.97 -1.25 -10.07
CA MET A 72 20.69 -0.90 -8.69
C MET A 72 21.03 -2.01 -7.70
N SER A 73 21.38 -3.22 -8.17
CA SER A 73 21.81 -4.32 -7.29
C SER A 73 23.00 -3.93 -6.44
N VAL A 74 23.06 -4.51 -5.24
CA VAL A 74 24.22 -4.36 -4.35
C VAL A 74 25.41 -5.17 -4.85
N PRO A 75 26.65 -4.85 -4.46
CA PRO A 75 27.84 -5.55 -4.93
C PRO A 75 27.79 -7.07 -4.74
N GLU A 76 27.21 -7.54 -3.65
CA GLU A 76 27.07 -8.96 -3.31
C GLU A 76 26.18 -9.71 -4.32
N GLU A 77 25.08 -9.10 -4.76
CA GLU A 77 24.19 -9.67 -5.78
C GLU A 77 24.88 -9.75 -7.15
N ILE A 78 25.61 -8.69 -7.52
CA ILE A 78 26.38 -8.67 -8.77
C ILE A 78 27.52 -9.70 -8.71
N SER A 79 28.22 -9.79 -7.57
CA SER A 79 29.27 -10.76 -7.32
C SER A 79 28.78 -12.21 -7.48
N TYR A 80 27.57 -12.51 -6.97
CA TYR A 80 26.96 -13.83 -7.17
C TYR A 80 26.80 -14.18 -8.66
N ILE A 81 26.30 -13.22 -9.47
CA ILE A 81 26.13 -13.41 -10.91
C ILE A 81 27.47 -13.62 -11.60
N ILE A 82 28.49 -12.83 -11.23
CA ILE A 82 29.87 -12.97 -11.77
C ILE A 82 30.44 -14.36 -11.44
N LYS A 83 30.30 -14.84 -10.20
CA LYS A 83 30.72 -16.17 -9.77
C LYS A 83 30.08 -17.28 -10.59
N ASP A 84 28.77 -17.15 -10.81
CA ASP A 84 27.97 -18.18 -11.49
C ASP A 84 28.27 -18.24 -13.00
N CYS A 85 28.28 -17.09 -13.70
CA CYS A 85 28.42 -17.07 -15.15
C CYS A 85 29.87 -16.83 -15.65
N ARG A 86 30.81 -16.41 -14.79
CA ARG A 86 32.21 -16.14 -15.12
C ARG A 86 32.37 -15.35 -16.42
N PRO A 87 31.98 -14.09 -16.45
CA PRO A 87 32.04 -13.29 -17.67
C PRO A 87 33.45 -12.88 -18.04
N SER A 88 33.76 -12.76 -19.36
CA SER A 88 35.03 -12.22 -19.84
C SER A 88 35.08 -10.70 -19.78
N ALA A 89 33.92 -10.03 -19.87
CA ALA A 89 33.83 -8.56 -19.82
C ALA A 89 32.51 -8.09 -19.20
N VAL A 90 32.50 -6.82 -18.80
CA VAL A 90 31.33 -6.11 -18.34
C VAL A 90 31.25 -4.72 -18.96
N PHE A 91 30.10 -4.39 -19.58
CA PHE A 91 29.76 -3.04 -19.99
C PHE A 91 29.03 -2.33 -18.88
N ILE A 92 29.42 -1.11 -18.55
CA ILE A 92 28.85 -0.33 -17.45
C ILE A 92 28.66 1.14 -17.82
N SER A 93 27.73 1.82 -17.16
CA SER A 93 27.71 3.27 -17.04
C SER A 93 28.76 3.74 -16.03
N ALA A 94 29.31 4.94 -16.18
CA ALA A 94 30.29 5.51 -15.25
C ALA A 94 29.79 5.51 -13.79
N GLY A 95 28.48 5.74 -13.58
CA GLY A 95 27.84 5.71 -12.26
C GLY A 95 27.85 4.33 -11.58
N SER A 96 28.07 3.25 -12.32
CA SER A 96 28.15 1.87 -11.80
C SER A 96 29.57 1.36 -11.54
N LEU A 97 30.59 2.15 -11.87
CA LEU A 97 31.98 1.70 -11.90
C LEU A 97 32.48 1.15 -10.55
N GLU A 98 32.40 1.93 -9.49
CA GLU A 98 32.91 1.52 -8.17
C GLU A 98 32.16 0.31 -7.62
N LYS A 99 30.83 0.28 -7.80
CA LYS A 99 30.01 -0.86 -7.41
C LYS A 99 30.44 -2.15 -8.11
N VAL A 100 30.67 -2.09 -9.42
CA VAL A 100 31.06 -3.28 -10.21
C VAL A 100 32.47 -3.71 -9.89
N LYS A 101 33.42 -2.79 -9.64
CA LYS A 101 34.77 -3.14 -9.14
C LYS A 101 34.68 -3.91 -7.83
N THR A 102 33.94 -3.39 -6.85
CA THR A 102 33.70 -4.10 -5.57
C THR A 102 33.07 -5.47 -5.79
N ALA A 103 32.13 -5.61 -6.71
CA ALA A 103 31.48 -6.88 -7.02
C ALA A 103 32.49 -7.88 -7.66
N ILE A 104 33.41 -7.43 -8.53
CA ILE A 104 34.47 -8.27 -9.12
C ILE A 104 35.41 -8.74 -8.02
N GLU A 105 35.87 -7.85 -7.15
CA GLU A 105 36.70 -8.20 -6.00
C GLU A 105 36.05 -9.24 -5.11
N LEU A 106 34.82 -9.04 -4.72
CA LEU A 106 34.01 -10.00 -3.92
C LEU A 106 33.79 -11.33 -4.65
N SER A 107 33.82 -11.34 -5.98
CA SER A 107 33.61 -12.56 -6.76
C SER A 107 34.86 -13.45 -6.80
N GLU A 108 36.03 -12.93 -6.50
CA GLU A 108 37.29 -13.65 -6.63
C GLU A 108 37.55 -14.15 -8.08
N ILE A 109 36.87 -13.59 -9.07
CA ILE A 109 37.08 -13.92 -10.49
C ILE A 109 38.07 -12.90 -11.09
N GLU A 110 39.17 -13.40 -11.56
CA GLU A 110 40.21 -12.60 -12.19
C GLU A 110 39.92 -12.38 -13.69
N ASN A 111 40.57 -11.33 -14.25
CA ASN A 111 40.57 -11.04 -15.69
C ASN A 111 39.18 -10.64 -16.30
N VAL A 112 38.25 -10.10 -15.50
CA VAL A 112 37.05 -9.49 -16.04
C VAL A 112 37.31 -8.10 -16.57
N ARG A 113 37.24 -7.92 -17.90
CA ARG A 113 37.47 -6.61 -18.53
C ARG A 113 36.31 -5.66 -18.30
N ILE A 114 36.55 -4.51 -17.66
CA ILE A 114 35.53 -3.45 -17.48
C ILE A 114 35.58 -2.52 -18.69
N ILE A 115 34.41 -2.26 -19.27
CA ILE A 115 34.23 -1.32 -20.39
C ILE A 115 33.19 -0.28 -19.97
N VAL A 116 33.64 0.95 -19.77
CA VAL A 116 32.77 2.08 -19.43
C VAL A 116 32.18 2.66 -20.72
N PHE A 117 30.91 2.82 -20.83
CA PHE A 117 30.21 3.30 -22.02
C PHE A 117 30.75 4.64 -22.51
N GLU A 118 31.03 5.54 -21.59
CA GLU A 118 31.54 6.88 -21.84
C GLU A 118 32.98 6.89 -22.40
N GLU A 119 33.72 5.79 -22.23
CA GLU A 119 35.10 5.62 -22.68
C GLU A 119 35.18 4.93 -24.05
N VAL A 120 34.11 4.39 -24.58
CA VAL A 120 34.07 3.78 -25.92
C VAL A 120 34.26 4.89 -26.99
N PRO A 121 35.39 4.90 -27.72
CA PRO A 121 35.71 6.02 -28.60
C PRO A 121 34.62 6.31 -29.64
N PRO A 122 34.22 7.58 -29.83
CA PRO A 122 33.17 7.93 -30.80
C PRO A 122 33.62 7.73 -32.27
N ASN A 123 34.94 7.86 -32.54
CA ASN A 123 35.57 7.72 -33.85
C ASN A 123 36.78 6.78 -33.73
N GLY A 124 37.02 5.92 -34.70
CA GLY A 124 38.22 5.10 -34.73
C GLY A 124 38.09 3.74 -35.41
N TYR A 125 36.90 3.39 -35.85
CA TYR A 125 36.69 2.10 -36.49
C TYR A 125 36.15 2.34 -37.92
N SER A 126 37.03 2.19 -38.86
CA SER A 126 36.73 2.39 -40.30
C SER A 126 36.15 1.13 -40.92
N ARG A 127 34.94 0.72 -40.49
CA ARG A 127 34.14 -0.14 -41.30
C ARG A 127 33.05 0.67 -41.99
N THR A 128 33.28 0.99 -43.26
CA THR A 128 32.38 1.77 -44.10
C THR A 128 31.12 1.01 -44.57
N GLU A 129 31.08 -0.31 -44.37
CA GLU A 129 29.97 -1.14 -44.77
C GLU A 129 28.95 -1.28 -43.64
N LEU A 130 27.76 -0.70 -43.86
CA LEU A 130 26.60 -0.88 -43.03
C LEU A 130 25.90 -2.15 -43.47
N ASP A 131 26.18 -3.26 -42.78
CA ASP A 131 25.41 -4.48 -42.97
C ASP A 131 24.24 -4.55 -41.99
N ASP A 132 23.14 -5.10 -42.47
CA ASP A 132 22.02 -5.48 -41.58
C ASP A 132 22.51 -6.41 -40.48
N ILE A 133 21.99 -6.27 -39.28
CA ILE A 133 22.34 -7.15 -38.18
C ILE A 133 21.47 -8.40 -38.22
N ASP A 134 22.07 -9.55 -38.45
CA ASP A 134 21.43 -10.83 -38.40
C ASP A 134 22.31 -11.87 -37.68
N PHE A 135 21.69 -12.96 -37.19
CA PHE A 135 22.38 -13.98 -36.42
C PHE A 135 22.16 -15.36 -37.08
N ALA A 136 23.18 -15.92 -37.68
CA ALA A 136 23.11 -17.15 -38.43
C ALA A 136 22.84 -18.38 -37.56
N ASN A 137 23.44 -18.44 -36.37
CA ASN A 137 23.24 -19.54 -35.43
C ASN A 137 22.13 -19.23 -34.41
N HIS A 138 20.91 -19.61 -34.76
CA HIS A 138 19.71 -19.38 -33.95
C HIS A 138 19.66 -20.20 -32.67
N GLU A 139 20.39 -21.32 -32.58
CA GLU A 139 20.44 -22.14 -31.37
C GLU A 139 21.47 -21.66 -30.34
N ARG A 140 22.33 -20.72 -30.69
CA ARG A 140 23.24 -20.09 -29.76
C ARG A 140 22.47 -19.29 -28.70
N THR A 141 22.95 -19.35 -27.45
CA THR A 141 22.37 -18.56 -26.36
C THR A 141 22.58 -17.06 -26.61
N ALA A 142 21.52 -16.31 -26.68
CA ALA A 142 21.54 -14.85 -26.89
C ALA A 142 21.56 -14.10 -25.55
N LEU A 143 20.73 -14.53 -24.62
CA LEU A 143 20.54 -13.90 -23.33
C LEU A 143 20.67 -14.91 -22.20
N LEU A 144 21.30 -14.49 -21.12
CA LEU A 144 21.30 -15.18 -19.83
C LEU A 144 20.65 -14.25 -18.82
N ILE A 145 19.39 -14.51 -18.48
CA ILE A 145 18.57 -13.64 -17.61
C ILE A 145 18.53 -14.22 -16.20
N TYR A 146 19.08 -13.52 -15.23
CA TYR A 146 18.98 -13.93 -13.83
C TYR A 146 17.63 -13.55 -13.23
N THR A 147 16.92 -14.56 -12.71
CA THR A 147 15.64 -14.38 -12.05
C THR A 147 15.76 -14.70 -10.58
N SER A 148 15.15 -13.89 -9.71
CA SER A 148 15.03 -14.20 -8.29
C SER A 148 14.07 -15.40 -8.14
N GLY A 149 14.64 -16.59 -8.01
CA GLY A 149 13.87 -17.79 -7.74
C GLY A 149 13.08 -17.71 -6.42
N THR A 150 12.01 -18.46 -6.29
CA THR A 150 11.26 -18.61 -5.02
C THR A 150 12.08 -19.30 -3.92
N THR A 151 13.24 -19.85 -4.26
CA THR A 151 14.15 -20.60 -3.38
C THR A 151 15.33 -19.78 -2.85
N GLY A 152 15.41 -18.48 -3.14
CA GLY A 152 16.39 -17.55 -2.55
C GLY A 152 17.58 -17.20 -3.44
N SER A 153 18.18 -18.14 -4.20
CA SER A 153 19.32 -17.85 -5.08
C SER A 153 18.87 -17.54 -6.50
N PRO A 154 19.39 -16.48 -7.17
CA PRO A 154 19.07 -16.19 -8.55
C PRO A 154 19.51 -17.32 -9.50
N LYS A 155 18.67 -17.61 -10.52
CA LYS A 155 18.94 -18.62 -11.54
C LYS A 155 19.09 -17.97 -12.90
N GLY A 156 20.11 -18.33 -13.66
CA GLY A 156 20.32 -17.82 -15.00
C GLY A 156 19.50 -18.61 -16.03
N VAL A 157 18.50 -17.98 -16.63
CA VAL A 157 17.64 -18.55 -17.70
C VAL A 157 18.35 -18.39 -19.03
N MET A 158 18.66 -19.48 -19.72
CA MET A 158 19.31 -19.48 -21.03
C MET A 158 18.29 -19.35 -22.16
N LEU A 159 18.34 -18.24 -22.88
CA LEU A 159 17.48 -17.98 -24.03
C LEU A 159 18.29 -17.94 -25.32
N SER A 160 17.96 -18.82 -26.28
CA SER A 160 18.57 -18.80 -27.61
C SER A 160 17.91 -17.77 -28.51
N PHE A 161 18.55 -17.43 -29.63
CA PHE A 161 17.93 -16.61 -30.69
C PHE A 161 16.65 -17.29 -31.22
N SER A 162 16.61 -18.63 -31.29
CA SER A 162 15.43 -19.38 -31.68
C SER A 162 14.25 -19.18 -30.73
N ASN A 163 14.50 -19.16 -29.42
CA ASN A 163 13.47 -18.85 -28.42
C ASN A 163 12.89 -17.45 -28.58
N ILE A 164 13.77 -16.46 -28.83
CA ILE A 164 13.41 -15.07 -29.03
C ILE A 164 12.60 -14.90 -30.32
N LEU A 165 13.09 -15.48 -31.44
CA LEU A 165 12.41 -15.42 -32.74
C LEU A 165 11.00 -15.97 -32.70
N ALA A 166 10.79 -17.10 -32.02
CA ALA A 166 9.47 -17.73 -31.89
C ALA A 166 8.42 -16.77 -31.32
N ASN A 167 8.80 -15.98 -30.31
CA ASN A 167 7.92 -14.95 -29.77
C ASN A 167 7.76 -13.75 -30.71
N LEU A 168 8.83 -13.30 -31.35
CA LEU A 168 8.79 -12.15 -32.29
C LEU A 168 7.85 -12.39 -33.44
N GLU A 169 7.96 -13.56 -34.09
CA GLU A 169 7.11 -13.94 -35.25
C GLU A 169 5.62 -13.90 -34.85
N LYS A 170 5.28 -14.43 -33.68
CA LYS A 170 3.89 -14.42 -33.19
C LYS A 170 3.36 -13.03 -32.84
N LEU A 171 4.21 -12.15 -32.31
CA LEU A 171 3.83 -10.76 -32.00
C LEU A 171 3.60 -9.94 -33.27
N ILE A 172 4.45 -10.15 -34.29
CA ILE A 172 4.30 -9.50 -35.59
C ILE A 172 3.02 -10.02 -36.28
N GLU A 173 2.79 -11.34 -36.31
CA GLU A 173 1.56 -11.95 -36.82
C GLU A 173 0.31 -11.41 -36.11
N ALA A 174 0.38 -11.14 -34.82
CA ALA A 174 -0.70 -10.55 -34.04
C ALA A 174 -0.92 -9.06 -34.34
N GLY A 175 -0.03 -8.40 -35.10
CA GLY A 175 -0.16 -7.00 -35.51
C GLY A 175 0.24 -5.97 -34.43
N TYR A 176 1.05 -6.38 -33.46
CA TYR A 176 1.50 -5.43 -32.41
C TYR A 176 2.68 -4.57 -32.82
N TYR A 177 3.63 -5.12 -33.59
CA TYR A 177 4.86 -4.40 -33.93
C TYR A 177 4.96 -4.22 -35.44
N THR A 178 4.78 -2.98 -35.86
CA THR A 178 4.91 -2.53 -37.25
C THR A 178 5.93 -1.39 -37.31
N SER A 179 6.32 -1.01 -38.50
CA SER A 179 7.26 0.09 -38.74
C SER A 179 6.77 1.47 -38.27
N ASP A 180 5.49 1.58 -37.93
CA ASP A 180 4.87 2.82 -37.46
C ASP A 180 4.68 2.85 -35.93
N GLU A 181 5.15 1.81 -35.24
CA GLU A 181 5.07 1.80 -33.78
C GLU A 181 6.18 2.61 -33.14
N VAL A 182 5.79 3.44 -32.15
CA VAL A 182 6.70 4.10 -31.22
C VAL A 182 6.38 3.58 -29.84
N VAL A 183 7.33 2.86 -29.25
CA VAL A 183 7.13 2.18 -27.95
C VAL A 183 7.83 2.97 -26.85
N LEU A 184 7.10 3.33 -25.81
CA LEU A 184 7.66 4.04 -24.67
C LEU A 184 8.38 3.06 -23.74
N MET A 185 9.69 3.23 -23.56
CA MET A 185 10.55 2.42 -22.70
C MET A 185 10.60 3.01 -21.30
N ILE A 186 9.88 2.39 -20.38
CA ILE A 186 9.77 2.80 -18.97
C ILE A 186 10.44 1.78 -18.06
N LEU A 187 10.31 0.49 -18.42
CA LEU A 187 10.80 -0.61 -17.58
C LEU A 187 12.29 -0.82 -17.77
N PRO A 188 13.01 -1.27 -16.71
CA PRO A 188 14.45 -1.51 -16.78
C PRO A 188 14.82 -2.67 -17.71
N LEU A 189 15.85 -2.47 -18.54
CA LEU A 189 16.26 -3.44 -19.58
C LEU A 189 16.97 -4.71 -19.04
N HIS A 190 17.15 -4.87 -17.74
CA HIS A 190 17.72 -6.13 -17.20
C HIS A 190 16.70 -7.28 -17.13
N HIS A 191 15.42 -7.00 -17.43
CA HIS A 191 14.40 -8.03 -17.51
C HIS A 191 14.06 -8.36 -18.97
N ILE A 192 13.69 -9.64 -19.20
CA ILE A 192 13.35 -10.10 -20.57
C ILE A 192 12.13 -9.38 -21.14
N PHE A 193 11.11 -9.06 -20.32
CA PHE A 193 9.88 -8.40 -20.81
C PHE A 193 10.15 -7.05 -21.46
N PRO A 194 10.87 -6.08 -20.83
CA PRO A 194 11.24 -4.83 -21.50
C PRO A 194 12.25 -5.05 -22.65
N ILE A 195 13.28 -5.87 -22.51
CA ILE A 195 14.20 -6.12 -23.63
C ILE A 195 13.43 -6.60 -24.87
N MET A 196 12.56 -7.58 -24.71
CA MET A 196 11.75 -8.10 -25.82
C MET A 196 10.80 -7.05 -26.34
N GLY A 197 9.98 -6.47 -25.46
CA GLY A 197 8.85 -5.64 -25.87
C GLY A 197 9.22 -4.20 -26.28
N THR A 198 10.32 -3.64 -25.76
CA THR A 198 10.69 -2.26 -26.07
C THR A 198 11.94 -2.12 -26.93
N VAL A 199 12.68 -3.19 -27.19
CA VAL A 199 13.89 -3.16 -28.03
C VAL A 199 13.79 -4.17 -29.17
N ILE A 200 13.83 -5.46 -28.86
CA ILE A 200 14.03 -6.49 -29.89
C ILE A 200 12.83 -6.54 -30.86
N ALA A 201 11.60 -6.59 -30.32
CA ALA A 201 10.39 -6.63 -31.13
C ALA A 201 10.17 -5.34 -31.93
N VAL A 202 10.51 -4.20 -31.35
CA VAL A 202 10.45 -2.89 -32.01
C VAL A 202 11.39 -2.85 -33.22
N PHE A 203 12.65 -3.24 -33.02
CA PHE A 203 13.65 -3.20 -34.09
C PHE A 203 13.37 -4.25 -35.17
N TYR A 204 12.90 -5.43 -34.78
CA TYR A 204 12.49 -6.46 -35.70
C TYR A 204 11.32 -6.01 -36.59
N GLY A 205 10.33 -5.28 -36.00
CA GLY A 205 9.19 -4.71 -36.69
C GLY A 205 9.53 -3.42 -37.47
N GLY A 206 10.69 -2.80 -37.25
CA GLY A 206 11.12 -1.55 -37.91
C GLY A 206 10.51 -0.30 -37.28
N GLY A 207 10.04 -0.35 -36.04
CA GLY A 207 9.48 0.78 -35.28
C GLY A 207 10.54 1.60 -34.53
N ALA A 208 10.15 2.43 -33.58
CA ALA A 208 11.08 3.20 -32.75
C ALA A 208 10.82 2.98 -31.25
N THR A 209 11.88 3.04 -30.45
CA THR A 209 11.78 3.03 -29.00
C THR A 209 12.06 4.42 -28.43
N ALA A 210 11.22 4.89 -27.51
CA ALA A 210 11.38 6.17 -26.83
C ALA A 210 11.85 5.94 -25.40
N ILE A 211 13.09 6.33 -25.09
CA ILE A 211 13.73 6.08 -23.81
C ILE A 211 13.35 7.18 -22.82
N VAL A 212 12.67 6.81 -21.74
CA VAL A 212 12.35 7.70 -20.63
C VAL A 212 13.55 7.79 -19.69
N PRO A 213 14.12 8.98 -19.44
CA PRO A 213 15.36 9.09 -18.67
C PRO A 213 15.17 8.76 -17.18
N THR A 214 14.04 9.17 -16.58
CA THR A 214 13.70 8.83 -15.20
C THR A 214 12.20 8.52 -15.06
N LEU A 215 11.83 7.82 -14.01
CA LEU A 215 10.41 7.48 -13.76
C LEU A 215 9.62 8.61 -13.09
N ASN A 216 10.14 9.83 -13.04
CA ASN A 216 9.35 10.95 -12.54
C ASN A 216 8.25 11.34 -13.56
N SER A 217 7.17 11.90 -13.05
CA SER A 217 5.99 12.22 -13.88
C SER A 217 6.25 13.30 -14.92
N ALA A 218 7.24 14.17 -14.74
CA ALA A 218 7.59 15.23 -15.67
C ALA A 218 8.33 14.65 -16.88
N ASP A 219 9.32 13.79 -16.67
CA ASP A 219 10.07 13.13 -17.74
C ASP A 219 9.19 12.20 -18.57
N ILE A 220 8.32 11.44 -17.91
CA ILE A 220 7.33 10.59 -18.60
C ILE A 220 6.41 11.45 -19.49
N ALA A 221 5.86 12.54 -18.93
CA ALA A 221 4.96 13.42 -19.69
C ALA A 221 5.69 14.09 -20.86
N HIS A 222 6.93 14.54 -20.66
CA HIS A 222 7.75 15.14 -21.71
C HIS A 222 8.05 14.14 -22.83
N MET A 223 8.47 12.91 -22.50
CA MET A 223 8.70 11.87 -23.51
C MET A 223 7.43 11.48 -24.26
N MET A 224 6.27 11.43 -23.59
CA MET A 224 4.99 11.22 -24.27
C MET A 224 4.67 12.33 -25.26
N GLU A 225 5.00 13.57 -24.93
CA GLU A 225 4.77 14.73 -25.82
C GLU A 225 5.67 14.69 -27.07
N ILE A 226 6.98 14.49 -26.88
CA ILE A 226 7.96 14.55 -27.99
C ILE A 226 7.96 13.29 -28.86
N SER A 227 7.76 12.10 -28.26
CA SER A 227 7.78 10.84 -29.01
C SER A 227 6.43 10.41 -29.55
N GLN A 228 5.32 10.96 -29.04
CA GLN A 228 3.96 10.60 -29.41
C GLN A 228 3.74 9.08 -29.49
N PRO A 229 3.95 8.33 -28.38
CA PRO A 229 4.01 6.90 -28.42
C PRO A 229 2.69 6.29 -28.88
N THR A 230 2.81 5.19 -29.61
CA THR A 230 1.67 4.38 -30.05
C THR A 230 1.43 3.19 -29.10
N MET A 231 2.47 2.81 -28.35
CA MET A 231 2.43 1.69 -27.42
C MET A 231 3.13 2.02 -26.08
N ILE A 232 2.52 1.57 -24.98
CA ILE A 232 3.11 1.62 -23.65
C ILE A 232 3.11 0.22 -23.06
N LEU A 233 4.29 -0.25 -22.65
CA LEU A 233 4.46 -1.47 -21.84
C LEU A 233 4.74 -1.08 -20.41
N GLY A 234 4.02 -1.69 -19.47
CA GLY A 234 4.19 -1.39 -18.05
C GLY A 234 3.84 -2.58 -17.16
N VAL A 235 4.10 -2.39 -15.87
CA VAL A 235 3.64 -3.28 -14.80
C VAL A 235 2.39 -2.70 -14.13
N PRO A 236 1.56 -3.49 -13.44
CA PRO A 236 0.31 -3.02 -12.84
C PRO A 236 0.45 -1.75 -12.00
N ARG A 237 1.45 -1.67 -11.13
CA ARG A 237 1.67 -0.50 -10.28
C ARG A 237 1.91 0.79 -11.05
N PHE A 238 2.57 0.70 -12.19
CA PHE A 238 2.73 1.87 -13.08
C PHE A 238 1.37 2.40 -13.53
N PHE A 239 0.47 1.51 -13.93
CA PHE A 239 -0.88 1.89 -14.35
C PHE A 239 -1.74 2.37 -13.17
N ASP A 240 -1.59 1.78 -11.98
CA ASP A 240 -2.25 2.25 -10.76
C ASP A 240 -1.81 3.67 -10.38
N MET A 241 -0.52 3.97 -10.50
CA MET A 241 0.02 5.32 -10.28
C MET A 241 -0.52 6.32 -11.31
N LEU A 242 -0.51 5.96 -12.58
CA LEU A 242 -1.05 6.81 -13.66
C LEU A 242 -2.53 7.11 -13.44
N ILE A 243 -3.34 6.09 -13.16
CA ILE A 243 -4.78 6.28 -12.99
C ILE A 243 -5.10 7.09 -11.73
N LYS A 244 -4.36 6.91 -10.63
CA LYS A 244 -4.49 7.76 -9.43
C LYS A 244 -4.26 9.23 -9.78
N GLY A 245 -3.21 9.55 -10.52
CA GLY A 245 -2.91 10.91 -10.97
C GLY A 245 -3.97 11.52 -11.89
N ILE A 246 -4.50 10.73 -12.83
CA ILE A 246 -5.57 11.15 -13.73
C ILE A 246 -6.87 11.38 -12.95
N MET A 247 -7.25 10.45 -12.08
CA MET A 247 -8.47 10.55 -11.27
C MET A 247 -8.43 11.71 -10.29
N ALA A 248 -7.27 12.07 -9.73
CA ALA A 248 -7.12 13.26 -8.90
C ALA A 248 -7.54 14.53 -9.67
N LYS A 249 -7.10 14.66 -10.94
CA LYS A 249 -7.48 15.79 -11.82
C LYS A 249 -8.96 15.75 -12.22
N ILE A 250 -9.52 14.58 -12.50
CA ILE A 250 -10.95 14.40 -12.81
C ILE A 250 -11.79 14.77 -11.59
N ASN A 251 -11.38 14.34 -10.40
CA ASN A 251 -12.10 14.59 -9.16
C ASN A 251 -12.10 16.06 -8.72
N ALA A 252 -11.12 16.84 -9.16
CA ALA A 252 -11.06 18.29 -8.92
C ALA A 252 -12.17 19.07 -9.66
N SER A 253 -12.73 18.53 -10.76
CA SER A 253 -13.79 19.16 -11.54
C SER A 253 -15.12 18.42 -11.40
N PHE A 254 -16.19 19.15 -11.00
CA PHE A 254 -17.54 18.58 -10.92
C PHE A 254 -18.03 18.02 -12.27
N ALA A 255 -17.82 18.76 -13.36
CA ALA A 255 -18.23 18.34 -14.70
C ALA A 255 -17.46 17.09 -15.17
N ALA A 256 -16.12 17.04 -14.94
CA ALA A 256 -15.31 15.89 -15.30
C ALA A 256 -15.71 14.64 -14.50
N ARG A 257 -16.03 14.77 -13.22
CA ARG A 257 -16.55 13.67 -12.39
C ARG A 257 -17.88 13.12 -12.91
N LEU A 258 -18.79 14.00 -13.32
CA LEU A 258 -20.08 13.59 -13.85
C LEU A 258 -19.91 12.84 -15.19
N LEU A 259 -19.06 13.38 -16.09
CA LEU A 259 -18.75 12.76 -17.37
C LEU A 259 -18.05 11.40 -17.18
N PHE A 260 -17.14 11.31 -16.22
CA PHE A 260 -16.47 10.03 -15.90
C PHE A 260 -17.46 8.97 -15.39
N LYS A 261 -18.35 9.35 -14.47
CA LYS A 261 -19.41 8.44 -13.98
C LYS A 261 -20.33 7.97 -15.11
N LEU A 262 -20.65 8.87 -16.04
CA LEU A 262 -21.48 8.54 -17.21
C LEU A 262 -20.74 7.58 -18.13
N ALA A 263 -19.47 7.85 -18.48
CA ALA A 263 -18.64 6.96 -19.31
C ALA A 263 -18.45 5.59 -18.66
N TYR A 264 -18.18 5.55 -17.35
CA TYR A 264 -18.07 4.32 -16.58
C TYR A 264 -19.35 3.48 -16.61
N LYS A 265 -20.53 4.13 -16.58
CA LYS A 265 -21.83 3.44 -16.62
C LYS A 265 -22.20 2.97 -18.03
N ILE A 266 -21.91 3.77 -19.06
CA ILE A 266 -22.20 3.43 -20.48
C ILE A 266 -21.30 2.29 -20.96
N ASP A 267 -20.12 2.14 -20.38
CA ASP A 267 -19.16 1.08 -20.67
C ASP A 267 -18.76 0.94 -22.15
N SER A 268 -18.70 2.05 -22.87
CA SER A 268 -18.36 2.13 -24.31
C SER A 268 -17.04 2.84 -24.53
N VAL A 269 -16.03 2.13 -25.03
CA VAL A 269 -14.71 2.68 -25.37
C VAL A 269 -14.81 3.79 -26.41
N ALA A 270 -15.69 3.65 -27.43
CA ALA A 270 -15.87 4.64 -28.46
C ALA A 270 -16.46 5.96 -27.92
N PHE A 271 -17.43 5.85 -27.00
CA PHE A 271 -18.02 6.99 -26.30
C PHE A 271 -16.97 7.69 -25.42
N SER A 272 -16.24 6.91 -24.65
CA SER A 272 -15.20 7.41 -23.74
C SER A 272 -14.08 8.14 -24.49
N LYS A 273 -13.61 7.62 -25.63
CA LYS A 273 -12.61 8.28 -26.49
C LYS A 273 -13.04 9.67 -26.94
N LYS A 274 -14.32 9.87 -27.26
CA LYS A 274 -14.85 11.19 -27.66
C LYS A 274 -14.84 12.18 -26.51
N ILE A 275 -15.25 11.74 -25.30
CA ILE A 275 -15.33 12.60 -24.12
C ILE A 275 -13.95 12.95 -23.57
N PHE A 276 -13.07 11.95 -23.47
CA PHE A 276 -11.75 12.11 -22.85
C PHE A 276 -10.61 12.32 -23.85
N LYS A 277 -10.91 12.94 -25.01
CA LYS A 277 -9.90 13.29 -26.05
C LYS A 277 -8.72 14.08 -25.44
N SER A 278 -8.98 14.97 -24.46
CA SER A 278 -7.94 15.73 -23.76
C SER A 278 -6.99 14.85 -22.94
N VAL A 279 -7.47 13.71 -22.44
CA VAL A 279 -6.62 12.71 -21.76
C VAL A 279 -5.76 11.99 -22.79
N ALA A 280 -6.34 11.57 -23.92
CA ALA A 280 -5.59 10.93 -25.00
C ALA A 280 -4.46 11.81 -25.55
N LEU A 281 -4.70 13.13 -25.69
CA LEU A 281 -3.68 14.09 -26.13
C LEU A 281 -2.49 14.18 -25.14
N LYS A 282 -2.72 13.98 -23.85
CA LYS A 282 -1.63 13.95 -22.85
C LYS A 282 -0.78 12.69 -22.94
N PHE A 283 -1.29 11.64 -23.56
CA PHE A 283 -0.53 10.44 -23.92
C PHE A 283 0.07 10.53 -25.33
N GLY A 284 0.26 11.74 -25.87
CA GLY A 284 0.79 11.97 -27.21
C GLY A 284 -0.23 11.90 -28.33
N GLY A 285 -1.49 11.53 -28.03
CA GLY A 285 -2.60 11.50 -29.02
C GLY A 285 -2.64 10.29 -29.96
N HIS A 286 -1.58 9.48 -29.99
CA HIS A 286 -1.41 8.36 -30.93
C HIS A 286 -1.44 6.98 -30.28
N LEU A 287 -1.68 6.91 -28.97
CA LEU A 287 -1.65 5.68 -28.19
C LEU A 287 -2.72 4.68 -28.65
N ARG A 288 -2.28 3.52 -29.17
CA ARG A 288 -3.09 2.41 -29.66
C ARG A 288 -3.09 1.22 -28.70
N HIS A 289 -1.92 0.90 -28.15
CA HIS A 289 -1.69 -0.29 -27.35
C HIS A 289 -1.19 0.05 -25.95
N ILE A 290 -1.86 -0.48 -24.95
CA ILE A 290 -1.40 -0.44 -23.57
C ILE A 290 -1.31 -1.90 -23.09
N ILE A 291 -0.12 -2.30 -22.69
CA ILE A 291 0.17 -3.69 -22.30
C ILE A 291 0.66 -3.72 -20.85
N SER A 292 -0.02 -4.50 -20.04
CA SER A 292 0.37 -4.82 -18.67
C SER A 292 0.93 -6.24 -18.59
N GLY A 293 2.06 -6.43 -17.94
CA GLY A 293 2.68 -7.73 -17.75
C GLY A 293 3.39 -7.85 -16.40
N GLY A 294 3.87 -9.05 -16.08
CA GLY A 294 4.67 -9.37 -14.89
C GLY A 294 3.87 -9.63 -13.61
N ALA A 295 2.66 -9.09 -13.48
CA ALA A 295 1.73 -9.34 -12.36
C ALA A 295 0.28 -9.09 -12.79
N PRO A 296 -0.73 -9.58 -12.04
CA PRO A 296 -2.14 -9.33 -12.36
C PRO A 296 -2.53 -7.87 -12.15
N LEU A 297 -3.19 -7.25 -13.13
CA LEU A 297 -3.69 -5.88 -13.02
C LEU A 297 -4.95 -5.82 -12.13
N ASN A 298 -5.06 -4.73 -11.35
CA ASN A 298 -6.26 -4.49 -10.57
C ASN A 298 -7.47 -4.25 -11.48
N PRO A 299 -8.59 -5.00 -11.32
CA PRO A 299 -9.79 -4.85 -12.12
C PRO A 299 -10.36 -3.42 -12.12
N GLU A 300 -10.26 -2.71 -10.99
CA GLU A 300 -10.74 -1.33 -10.90
C GLU A 300 -9.88 -0.38 -11.75
N THR A 301 -8.57 -0.57 -11.76
CA THR A 301 -7.64 0.16 -12.62
C THR A 301 -7.97 -0.09 -14.09
N TRP A 302 -8.15 -1.35 -14.48
CA TRP A 302 -8.55 -1.72 -15.82
C TRP A 302 -9.87 -1.03 -16.24
N ASN A 303 -10.90 -1.10 -15.40
CA ASN A 303 -12.21 -0.48 -15.66
C ASN A 303 -12.11 1.06 -15.78
N LYS A 304 -11.28 1.70 -14.96
CA LYS A 304 -11.05 3.14 -15.04
C LYS A 304 -10.38 3.54 -16.37
N PHE A 305 -9.36 2.80 -16.80
CA PHE A 305 -8.75 3.05 -18.12
C PHE A 305 -9.75 2.85 -19.26
N LYS A 306 -10.57 1.81 -19.20
CA LYS A 306 -11.66 1.59 -20.18
C LYS A 306 -12.64 2.76 -20.22
N ALA A 307 -13.04 3.29 -19.05
CA ALA A 307 -13.91 4.46 -18.93
C ALA A 307 -13.26 5.76 -19.45
N LEU A 308 -11.93 5.80 -19.58
CA LEU A 308 -11.19 6.88 -20.25
C LEU A 308 -10.99 6.64 -21.75
N GLY A 309 -11.40 5.49 -22.26
CA GLY A 309 -11.30 5.11 -23.66
C GLY A 309 -10.09 4.26 -24.03
N PHE A 310 -9.37 3.70 -23.04
CA PHE A 310 -8.21 2.86 -23.26
C PHE A 310 -8.50 1.41 -22.84
N VAL A 311 -8.11 0.47 -23.69
CA VAL A 311 -8.18 -0.97 -23.38
C VAL A 311 -6.78 -1.46 -23.07
N ILE A 312 -6.59 -1.97 -21.86
CA ILE A 312 -5.32 -2.58 -21.44
C ILE A 312 -5.36 -4.06 -21.80
N GLY A 313 -4.34 -4.52 -22.53
CA GLY A 313 -4.08 -5.95 -22.71
C GLY A 313 -3.19 -6.47 -21.60
N GLU A 314 -3.59 -7.57 -20.96
CA GLU A 314 -2.74 -8.25 -19.99
C GLU A 314 -2.04 -9.43 -20.68
N GLY A 315 -0.69 -9.41 -20.73
CA GLY A 315 0.11 -10.52 -21.23
C GLY A 315 0.58 -11.41 -20.09
N TYR A 316 0.63 -12.72 -20.33
CA TYR A 316 1.15 -13.68 -19.38
C TYR A 316 2.37 -14.41 -19.93
N GLY A 317 3.37 -14.56 -19.08
CA GLY A 317 4.58 -15.28 -19.37
C GLY A 317 5.59 -15.17 -18.24
N MET A 318 6.77 -15.70 -18.52
CA MET A 318 7.88 -15.79 -17.60
C MET A 318 9.21 -15.81 -18.35
N SER A 319 10.32 -15.55 -17.66
CA SER A 319 11.64 -15.54 -18.31
C SER A 319 11.94 -16.83 -19.05
N GLU A 320 11.51 -17.96 -18.51
CA GLU A 320 11.66 -19.29 -19.04
C GLU A 320 10.88 -19.55 -20.36
N ALA A 321 10.05 -18.59 -20.79
CA ALA A 321 9.26 -18.66 -22.04
C ALA A 321 9.55 -17.50 -23.02
N ALA A 322 10.61 -16.73 -22.86
CA ALA A 322 11.21 -15.72 -23.73
C ALA A 322 10.35 -14.50 -24.16
N PRO A 323 9.52 -13.81 -23.38
CA PRO A 323 8.92 -14.24 -22.13
C PRO A 323 7.47 -14.76 -22.28
N MET A 324 6.81 -14.68 -23.47
CA MET A 324 5.37 -14.80 -23.58
C MET A 324 4.85 -16.22 -23.79
N ILE A 325 3.78 -16.53 -23.05
CA ILE A 325 3.01 -17.77 -23.13
C ILE A 325 1.64 -17.48 -23.75
N THR A 326 0.92 -16.48 -23.23
CA THR A 326 -0.37 -16.05 -23.80
C THR A 326 -0.42 -14.54 -23.91
N PHE A 327 -1.22 -14.06 -24.87
CA PHE A 327 -1.36 -12.64 -25.13
C PHE A 327 -2.74 -12.34 -25.75
N PRO A 328 -3.43 -11.24 -25.37
CA PRO A 328 -4.65 -10.83 -26.04
C PRO A 328 -4.32 -10.26 -27.43
N ARG A 329 -5.23 -10.37 -28.37
CA ARG A 329 -5.08 -9.63 -29.63
C ARG A 329 -5.37 -8.14 -29.42
N PRO A 330 -4.88 -7.24 -30.33
CA PRO A 330 -5.15 -5.82 -30.23
C PRO A 330 -6.64 -5.52 -30.06
N GLY A 331 -6.99 -4.77 -29.01
CA GLY A 331 -8.37 -4.42 -28.66
C GLY A 331 -9.20 -5.50 -27.96
N GLU A 332 -8.70 -6.72 -27.77
CA GLU A 332 -9.42 -7.82 -27.09
C GLU A 332 -9.14 -7.91 -25.58
N GLY A 333 -8.40 -6.95 -25.00
CA GLY A 333 -8.10 -6.93 -23.59
C GLY A 333 -9.35 -6.98 -22.70
N ARG A 334 -9.32 -7.81 -21.66
CA ARG A 334 -10.37 -7.95 -20.65
C ARG A 334 -9.75 -8.02 -19.28
N SER A 335 -10.44 -7.48 -18.30
CA SER A 335 -9.96 -7.49 -16.92
C SER A 335 -9.70 -8.92 -16.41
N GLY A 336 -8.48 -9.15 -15.90
CA GLY A 336 -8.05 -10.42 -15.33
C GLY A 336 -7.83 -11.54 -16.37
N CYS A 337 -7.96 -11.24 -17.66
CA CYS A 337 -7.77 -12.20 -18.74
C CYS A 337 -6.42 -11.96 -19.42
N VAL A 338 -5.57 -12.97 -19.46
CA VAL A 338 -4.24 -12.90 -20.05
C VAL A 338 -4.18 -13.35 -21.52
N GLY A 339 -5.33 -13.35 -22.19
CA GLY A 339 -5.42 -13.66 -23.61
C GLY A 339 -5.49 -15.15 -23.94
N LYS A 340 -5.09 -15.48 -25.15
CA LYS A 340 -5.02 -16.83 -25.67
C LYS A 340 -3.57 -17.25 -25.89
N GLU A 341 -3.35 -18.54 -26.04
CA GLU A 341 -2.06 -19.08 -26.49
C GLU A 341 -1.61 -18.40 -27.80
N LEU A 342 -0.32 -18.16 -27.91
CA LEU A 342 0.25 -17.53 -29.10
C LEU A 342 0.20 -18.50 -30.32
N GLU A 343 0.37 -19.77 -30.06
CA GLU A 343 0.24 -20.85 -31.03
C GLU A 343 -0.67 -21.93 -30.45
N ARG A 344 -1.58 -22.44 -31.28
CA ARG A 344 -2.60 -23.39 -30.83
C ARG A 344 -1.99 -24.71 -30.35
N GLY A 345 -2.41 -25.13 -29.15
CA GLY A 345 -1.97 -26.38 -28.52
C GLY A 345 -0.66 -26.25 -27.74
N THR A 346 -0.14 -25.03 -27.58
CA THR A 346 1.10 -24.79 -26.80
C THR A 346 0.86 -24.56 -25.33
N VAL A 347 -0.39 -24.43 -24.88
CA VAL A 347 -0.74 -24.21 -23.46
C VAL A 347 -1.86 -25.17 -23.05
N LYS A 348 -1.71 -25.81 -21.89
CA LYS A 348 -2.74 -26.64 -21.27
C LYS A 348 -2.73 -26.51 -19.75
N ILE A 349 -3.76 -27.01 -19.11
CA ILE A 349 -3.85 -27.09 -17.63
C ILE A 349 -3.65 -28.55 -17.21
N VAL A 350 -2.70 -28.80 -16.31
CA VAL A 350 -2.42 -30.11 -15.72
C VAL A 350 -2.51 -29.95 -14.20
N ASP A 351 -3.43 -30.63 -13.55
CA ASP A 351 -3.68 -30.55 -12.11
C ASP A 351 -3.86 -29.10 -11.60
N GLY A 352 -4.54 -28.27 -12.41
CA GLY A 352 -4.78 -26.86 -12.13
C GLY A 352 -3.60 -25.94 -12.48
N GLU A 353 -2.42 -26.49 -12.80
CA GLU A 353 -1.23 -25.75 -13.18
C GLU A 353 -1.19 -25.46 -14.68
N VAL A 354 -0.83 -24.26 -15.05
CA VAL A 354 -0.57 -23.86 -16.44
C VAL A 354 0.75 -24.45 -16.87
N VAL A 355 0.73 -25.24 -17.96
CA VAL A 355 1.95 -25.78 -18.59
C VAL A 355 2.03 -25.30 -20.04
N ALA A 356 3.24 -24.98 -20.48
CA ALA A 356 3.49 -24.45 -21.81
C ALA A 356 4.56 -25.22 -22.56
N THR A 357 4.45 -25.25 -23.88
CA THR A 357 5.45 -25.85 -24.78
C THR A 357 5.66 -24.94 -25.99
N GLY A 358 6.70 -25.15 -26.74
CA GLY A 358 6.98 -24.40 -27.96
C GLY A 358 8.44 -24.00 -28.09
N LYS A 359 8.80 -23.46 -29.25
CA LYS A 359 10.16 -23.00 -29.53
C LYS A 359 10.59 -21.82 -28.66
N ASN A 360 9.65 -21.14 -28.01
CA ASN A 360 9.90 -20.02 -27.07
C ASN A 360 10.37 -20.49 -25.68
N ILE A 361 10.29 -21.79 -25.37
CA ILE A 361 10.73 -22.31 -24.08
C ILE A 361 12.27 -22.32 -24.00
N MET A 362 12.81 -21.89 -22.87
CA MET A 362 14.24 -21.78 -22.59
C MET A 362 15.01 -23.07 -22.85
N LYS A 363 16.32 -22.97 -23.07
CA LYS A 363 17.21 -24.14 -23.12
C LYS A 363 17.36 -24.81 -21.75
N GLY A 364 17.13 -24.09 -20.67
CA GLY A 364 17.27 -24.52 -19.29
C GLY A 364 17.91 -23.45 -18.42
N TYR A 365 18.10 -23.78 -17.16
CA TYR A 365 18.87 -22.95 -16.22
C TYR A 365 20.37 -23.19 -16.37
N TYR A 366 21.15 -22.11 -16.41
CA TYR A 366 22.60 -22.18 -16.56
C TYR A 366 23.24 -22.91 -15.36
N ASN A 367 24.07 -23.92 -15.65
CA ASN A 367 24.71 -24.79 -14.66
C ASN A 367 23.73 -25.43 -13.63
N ARG A 368 22.45 -25.63 -13.98
CA ARG A 368 21.42 -26.20 -13.10
C ARG A 368 20.57 -27.26 -13.85
N PRO A 369 21.15 -28.38 -14.25
CA PRO A 369 20.41 -29.41 -15.02
C PRO A 369 19.29 -30.07 -14.22
N GLU A 370 19.49 -30.32 -12.94
CA GLU A 370 18.47 -30.91 -12.06
C GLU A 370 17.25 -29.99 -11.93
N GLU A 371 17.48 -28.74 -11.63
CA GLU A 371 16.40 -27.74 -11.49
C GLU A 371 15.70 -27.48 -12.84
N THR A 372 16.41 -27.63 -13.95
CA THR A 372 15.80 -27.62 -15.29
C THR A 372 14.85 -28.79 -15.49
N ALA A 373 15.27 -29.99 -15.10
CA ALA A 373 14.44 -31.20 -15.19
C ALA A 373 13.20 -31.17 -14.27
N GLU A 374 13.27 -30.42 -13.17
CA GLU A 374 12.09 -30.20 -12.30
C GLU A 374 10.98 -29.43 -13.00
N VAL A 375 11.34 -28.45 -13.84
CA VAL A 375 10.37 -27.52 -14.46
C VAL A 375 10.07 -27.88 -15.94
N ILE A 376 10.96 -28.57 -16.65
CA ILE A 376 10.73 -29.01 -18.02
C ILE A 376 10.61 -30.53 -18.01
N LYS A 377 9.38 -31.03 -18.27
CA LYS A 377 9.06 -32.47 -18.31
C LYS A 377 8.40 -32.80 -19.65
N ASP A 378 8.95 -33.75 -20.35
CA ASP A 378 8.45 -34.21 -21.64
C ASP A 378 8.22 -33.07 -22.66
N GLY A 379 9.10 -32.07 -22.65
CA GLY A 379 9.02 -30.87 -23.50
C GLY A 379 7.99 -29.81 -23.05
N TRP A 380 7.36 -30.00 -21.88
CA TRP A 380 6.45 -29.04 -21.29
C TRP A 380 7.07 -28.30 -20.10
N LEU A 381 7.04 -26.97 -20.13
CA LEU A 381 7.41 -26.12 -19.03
C LEU A 381 6.26 -26.03 -18.02
N TYR A 382 6.49 -26.50 -16.81
CA TYR A 382 5.60 -26.32 -15.65
C TYR A 382 5.85 -24.97 -15.03
N THR A 383 4.86 -24.07 -15.16
CA THR A 383 5.07 -22.65 -14.82
C THR A 383 5.01 -22.36 -13.32
N GLY A 384 4.44 -23.26 -12.55
CA GLY A 384 4.11 -23.04 -11.14
C GLY A 384 2.92 -22.10 -10.92
N ASP A 385 2.29 -21.61 -11.99
CA ASP A 385 1.11 -20.77 -11.92
C ASP A 385 -0.15 -21.59 -12.12
N LEU A 386 -1.19 -21.30 -11.34
CA LEU A 386 -2.50 -21.94 -11.47
C LEU A 386 -3.38 -21.11 -12.41
N GLY A 387 -4.21 -21.81 -13.21
CA GLY A 387 -5.06 -21.13 -14.15
C GLY A 387 -6.23 -21.95 -14.64
N ARG A 388 -7.10 -21.28 -15.41
CA ARG A 388 -8.23 -21.91 -16.07
C ARG A 388 -8.50 -21.25 -17.41
N PHE A 389 -9.02 -22.00 -18.35
CA PHE A 389 -9.57 -21.47 -19.59
C PHE A 389 -11.06 -21.15 -19.45
N ASP A 390 -11.51 -20.09 -20.12
CA ASP A 390 -12.93 -19.88 -20.35
C ASP A 390 -13.41 -20.69 -21.57
N LYS A 391 -14.73 -20.65 -21.84
CA LYS A 391 -15.34 -21.34 -22.98
C LYS A 391 -14.83 -20.87 -24.35
N ASP A 392 -14.24 -19.70 -24.43
CA ASP A 392 -13.68 -19.09 -25.64
C ASP A 392 -12.17 -19.41 -25.79
N GLY A 393 -11.59 -20.21 -24.88
CA GLY A 393 -10.17 -20.56 -24.85
C GLY A 393 -9.25 -19.44 -24.37
N ARG A 394 -9.76 -18.50 -23.54
CA ARG A 394 -8.94 -17.47 -22.93
C ARG A 394 -8.46 -17.93 -21.57
N LEU A 395 -7.18 -17.68 -21.28
CA LEU A 395 -6.55 -18.04 -20.02
C LEU A 395 -6.80 -16.97 -18.94
N TYR A 396 -7.08 -17.44 -17.74
CA TYR A 396 -7.15 -16.66 -16.50
C TYR A 396 -6.19 -17.28 -15.49
N ILE A 397 -5.25 -16.49 -14.99
CA ILE A 397 -4.35 -16.92 -13.92
C ILE A 397 -5.09 -16.73 -12.59
N THR A 398 -5.13 -17.79 -11.79
CA THR A 398 -5.87 -17.83 -10.53
C THR A 398 -4.96 -17.79 -9.30
N GLY A 399 -3.65 -17.99 -9.45
CA GLY A 399 -2.68 -17.92 -8.36
C GLY A 399 -1.36 -18.60 -8.69
N ARG A 400 -0.51 -18.77 -7.69
CA ARG A 400 0.74 -19.53 -7.79
C ARG A 400 0.70 -20.74 -6.89
N LYS A 401 1.14 -21.88 -7.40
CA LYS A 401 1.16 -23.17 -6.68
C LYS A 401 1.96 -23.09 -5.37
N LYS A 402 3.12 -22.45 -5.40
CA LYS A 402 4.00 -22.26 -4.23
C LYS A 402 3.51 -21.15 -3.27
N GLU A 403 2.59 -20.31 -3.68
CA GLU A 403 2.01 -19.24 -2.85
C GLU A 403 0.70 -19.67 -2.19
N ILE A 404 0.13 -20.81 -2.58
CA ILE A 404 -1.07 -21.36 -1.96
C ILE A 404 -0.79 -21.70 -0.50
N ILE A 405 -1.58 -21.14 0.39
CA ILE A 405 -1.57 -21.47 1.81
C ILE A 405 -2.44 -22.73 2.01
N VAL A 406 -1.84 -23.80 2.49
CA VAL A 406 -2.57 -25.02 2.84
C VAL A 406 -2.93 -24.96 4.31
N LEU A 407 -4.22 -24.83 4.59
CA LEU A 407 -4.72 -24.79 5.97
C LEU A 407 -4.60 -26.17 6.65
N PRO A 408 -4.59 -26.25 8.01
CA PRO A 408 -4.54 -27.51 8.74
C PRO A 408 -5.65 -28.50 8.38
N ASN A 409 -6.79 -28.02 7.87
CA ASN A 409 -7.91 -28.83 7.41
C ASN A 409 -7.78 -29.28 5.93
N GLY A 410 -6.60 -29.07 5.30
CA GLY A 410 -6.29 -29.48 3.93
C GLY A 410 -6.87 -28.57 2.84
N LYS A 411 -7.55 -27.46 3.18
CA LYS A 411 -8.05 -26.50 2.18
C LYS A 411 -6.94 -25.60 1.67
N ASN A 412 -6.92 -25.42 0.35
CA ASN A 412 -6.01 -24.54 -0.36
C ASN A 412 -6.59 -23.13 -0.42
N ILE A 413 -5.84 -22.15 0.07
CA ILE A 413 -6.17 -20.73 0.08
C ILE A 413 -5.22 -19.97 -0.85
N ASN A 414 -5.79 -19.22 -1.76
CA ASN A 414 -5.02 -18.24 -2.54
C ASN A 414 -4.94 -16.92 -1.77
N PRO A 415 -3.78 -16.57 -1.19
CA PRO A 415 -3.65 -15.33 -0.41
C PRO A 415 -3.83 -14.08 -1.27
N VAL A 416 -3.43 -14.12 -2.55
CA VAL A 416 -3.54 -12.96 -3.47
C VAL A 416 -4.99 -12.52 -3.67
N GLU A 417 -5.95 -13.44 -3.65
CA GLU A 417 -7.37 -13.13 -3.75
C GLU A 417 -7.84 -12.34 -2.51
N ILE A 418 -7.45 -12.82 -1.32
CA ILE A 418 -7.80 -12.18 -0.04
C ILE A 418 -7.19 -10.77 0.05
N GLU A 419 -5.91 -10.64 -0.32
CA GLU A 419 -5.17 -9.38 -0.32
C GLU A 419 -5.84 -8.33 -1.20
N LYS A 420 -6.19 -8.70 -2.43
CA LYS A 420 -6.92 -7.82 -3.36
C LYS A 420 -8.29 -7.41 -2.83
N ASP A 421 -9.02 -8.34 -2.24
CA ASP A 421 -10.33 -8.04 -1.66
C ASP A 421 -10.20 -7.05 -0.50
N ILE A 422 -9.19 -7.21 0.36
CA ILE A 422 -8.91 -6.31 1.48
C ILE A 422 -8.49 -4.92 0.99
N GLU A 423 -7.56 -4.84 0.03
CA GLU A 423 -7.10 -3.59 -0.58
C GLU A 423 -8.24 -2.83 -1.28
N ALA A 424 -9.15 -3.55 -1.94
CA ALA A 424 -10.28 -2.96 -2.63
C ALA A 424 -11.38 -2.43 -1.69
N LEU A 425 -11.50 -2.99 -0.48
CA LEU A 425 -12.54 -2.61 0.48
C LEU A 425 -12.37 -1.20 1.03
N ASN A 426 -11.13 -0.76 1.22
CA ASN A 426 -10.88 0.51 1.89
C ASN A 426 -9.59 1.18 1.36
N PRO A 427 -9.68 2.40 0.82
CA PRO A 427 -8.52 3.11 0.29
C PRO A 427 -7.44 3.45 1.33
N VAL A 428 -7.72 3.29 2.62
CA VAL A 428 -6.74 3.43 3.70
C VAL A 428 -5.70 2.29 3.70
N VAL A 429 -6.01 1.14 3.06
CA VAL A 429 -5.07 0.05 2.86
C VAL A 429 -4.19 0.37 1.65
N ALA A 430 -2.92 0.67 1.87
CA ALA A 430 -1.95 0.89 0.79
C ALA A 430 -1.43 -0.44 0.24
N GLU A 431 -1.13 -1.40 1.13
CA GLU A 431 -0.65 -2.74 0.80
C GLU A 431 -1.18 -3.75 1.80
N CYS A 432 -1.45 -4.95 1.32
CA CYS A 432 -1.84 -6.09 2.16
C CYS A 432 -1.05 -7.34 1.74
N ALA A 433 -0.62 -8.13 2.72
CA ALA A 433 -0.10 -9.48 2.52
C ALA A 433 -0.77 -10.43 3.50
N VAL A 434 -1.05 -11.66 3.07
CA VAL A 434 -1.66 -12.69 3.92
C VAL A 434 -0.66 -13.83 4.12
N ILE A 435 -0.44 -14.16 5.38
CA ILE A 435 0.42 -15.26 5.81
C ILE A 435 -0.34 -16.24 6.69
N MET A 436 0.22 -17.43 6.87
CA MET A 436 -0.27 -18.36 7.90
C MET A 436 0.64 -18.29 9.13
N LYS A 437 0.09 -17.94 10.27
CA LYS A 437 0.81 -17.90 11.56
C LYS A 437 -0.05 -18.59 12.61
N ASN A 438 0.56 -19.51 13.37
CA ASN A 438 -0.14 -20.29 14.41
C ASN A 438 -1.41 -21.02 13.91
N GLY A 439 -1.38 -21.53 12.66
CA GLY A 439 -2.51 -22.25 12.05
C GLY A 439 -3.66 -21.38 11.56
N ASN A 440 -3.53 -20.06 11.62
CA ASN A 440 -4.54 -19.08 11.24
C ASN A 440 -4.05 -18.15 10.14
N LEU A 441 -4.98 -17.63 9.33
CA LEU A 441 -4.67 -16.58 8.36
C LEU A 441 -4.53 -15.23 9.09
N ASN A 442 -3.39 -14.60 8.87
CA ASN A 442 -3.03 -13.29 9.40
C ASN A 442 -2.78 -12.32 8.25
N ALA A 443 -3.20 -11.07 8.39
CA ALA A 443 -2.93 -10.01 7.42
C ALA A 443 -1.81 -9.10 7.91
N ILE A 444 -0.85 -8.79 7.04
CA ILE A 444 0.12 -7.73 7.25
C ILE A 444 -0.36 -6.56 6.39
N ILE A 445 -0.66 -5.44 7.02
CA ILE A 445 -1.29 -4.29 6.35
C ILE A 445 -0.41 -3.05 6.52
N ARG A 446 -0.06 -2.42 5.41
CA ARG A 446 0.52 -1.09 5.40
C ARG A 446 -0.56 -0.06 5.10
N PRO A 447 -0.82 0.87 6.01
CA PRO A 447 -1.74 1.98 5.78
C PRO A 447 -1.23 2.98 4.73
N ASP A 448 -2.14 3.70 4.07
CA ASP A 448 -1.81 4.89 3.29
C ASP A 448 -1.72 6.11 4.22
N GLU A 449 -0.50 6.55 4.51
CA GLU A 449 -0.21 7.64 5.46
C GLU A 449 -0.91 8.96 5.08
N LYS A 450 -1.05 9.25 3.79
CA LYS A 450 -1.71 10.48 3.32
C LYS A 450 -3.20 10.45 3.59
N ILE A 451 -3.83 9.29 3.33
CA ILE A 451 -5.26 9.12 3.60
C ILE A 451 -5.52 9.07 5.10
N LEU A 452 -4.59 8.50 5.89
CA LEU A 452 -4.67 8.52 7.35
C LEU A 452 -4.62 9.95 7.89
N ALA A 453 -3.66 10.76 7.45
CA ALA A 453 -3.52 12.15 7.86
C ALA A 453 -4.79 12.97 7.61
N ASP A 454 -5.46 12.73 6.46
CA ASP A 454 -6.72 13.40 6.10
C ASP A 454 -7.96 12.82 6.80
N SER A 455 -7.86 11.65 7.44
CA SER A 455 -9.04 10.87 7.87
C SER A 455 -9.42 11.03 9.34
N ASN A 456 -8.56 11.65 10.16
CA ASN A 456 -8.78 11.86 11.60
C ASN A 456 -9.29 10.59 12.32
N ILE A 457 -8.57 9.46 12.16
CA ILE A 457 -8.92 8.16 12.71
C ILE A 457 -8.39 8.09 14.16
N PRO A 458 -9.26 7.94 15.16
CA PRO A 458 -8.87 8.07 16.56
C PRO A 458 -8.05 6.89 17.10
N ASN A 459 -8.23 5.71 16.55
CA ASN A 459 -7.50 4.49 16.89
C ASN A 459 -7.34 3.67 15.63
N LEU A 460 -6.10 3.50 15.15
CA LEU A 460 -5.81 2.80 13.91
C LEU A 460 -6.13 1.31 14.02
N GLU A 461 -5.72 0.66 15.10
CA GLU A 461 -5.94 -0.77 15.29
C GLU A 461 -7.43 -1.11 15.28
N ASP A 462 -8.25 -0.35 16.04
CA ASP A 462 -9.70 -0.49 16.03
C ASP A 462 -10.30 -0.20 14.65
N TYR A 463 -9.79 0.83 13.96
CA TYR A 463 -10.27 1.17 12.62
C TYR A 463 -10.02 0.03 11.64
N PHE A 464 -8.78 -0.48 11.57
CA PHE A 464 -8.43 -1.57 10.66
C PHE A 464 -9.18 -2.85 11.02
N ARG A 465 -9.33 -3.16 12.31
CA ARG A 465 -10.12 -4.31 12.74
C ARG A 465 -11.58 -4.23 12.25
N TRP A 466 -12.26 -3.11 12.52
CA TRP A 466 -13.71 -2.99 12.28
C TRP A 466 -14.08 -2.54 10.87
N GLU A 467 -13.29 -1.65 10.29
CA GLU A 467 -13.62 -1.05 8.99
C GLU A 467 -12.93 -1.75 7.81
N VAL A 468 -11.95 -2.62 8.08
CA VAL A 468 -11.22 -3.38 7.07
C VAL A 468 -11.43 -4.89 7.29
N ILE A 469 -10.86 -5.46 8.36
CA ILE A 469 -10.83 -6.91 8.57
C ILE A 469 -12.24 -7.48 8.81
N ASP A 470 -13.01 -6.90 9.72
CA ASP A 470 -14.37 -7.40 9.99
C ASP A 470 -15.30 -7.23 8.79
N LYS A 471 -15.15 -6.14 8.03
CA LYS A 471 -15.91 -5.97 6.78
C LYS A 471 -15.57 -7.02 5.74
N TYR A 472 -14.29 -7.36 5.60
CA TYR A 472 -13.86 -8.45 4.76
C TYR A 472 -14.44 -9.78 5.28
N ASN A 473 -14.28 -10.08 6.57
CA ASN A 473 -14.72 -11.32 7.20
C ASN A 473 -16.24 -11.55 7.14
N LEU A 474 -17.05 -10.48 7.08
CA LEU A 474 -18.51 -10.58 6.92
C LEU A 474 -18.92 -11.22 5.59
N ASN A 475 -18.12 -11.04 4.54
CA ASN A 475 -18.38 -11.55 3.19
C ASN A 475 -17.52 -12.76 2.84
N ALA A 476 -16.50 -13.05 3.65
CA ALA A 476 -15.58 -14.16 3.43
C ALA A 476 -16.15 -15.49 3.92
N SER A 477 -15.89 -16.57 3.17
CA SER A 477 -16.17 -17.93 3.64
C SER A 477 -15.33 -18.24 4.89
N HIS A 478 -15.83 -19.10 5.75
CA HIS A 478 -15.24 -19.39 7.08
C HIS A 478 -13.72 -19.69 7.04
N HIS A 479 -13.25 -20.37 5.99
CA HIS A 479 -11.85 -20.76 5.83
C HIS A 479 -10.95 -19.67 5.21
N LYS A 480 -11.54 -18.55 4.75
CA LYS A 480 -10.82 -17.37 4.23
C LYS A 480 -10.80 -16.21 5.23
N LYS A 481 -11.36 -16.39 6.43
CA LYS A 481 -11.40 -15.33 7.44
C LYS A 481 -10.02 -15.01 7.98
N ILE A 482 -9.72 -13.74 8.08
CA ILE A 482 -8.52 -13.22 8.75
C ILE A 482 -8.82 -13.12 10.25
N LEU A 483 -8.05 -13.83 11.05
CA LEU A 483 -8.26 -13.89 12.52
C LEU A 483 -7.40 -12.87 13.26
N ASP A 484 -6.25 -12.50 12.68
CA ASP A 484 -5.36 -11.51 13.26
C ASP A 484 -4.68 -10.67 12.17
N PHE A 485 -4.14 -9.50 12.53
CA PHE A 485 -3.46 -8.62 11.59
C PHE A 485 -2.36 -7.81 12.27
N HIS A 486 -1.35 -7.46 11.48
CA HIS A 486 -0.23 -6.61 11.88
C HIS A 486 -0.23 -5.34 11.02
N LEU A 487 -0.21 -4.18 11.66
CA LEU A 487 0.02 -2.91 10.99
C LEU A 487 1.53 -2.65 10.88
N VAL A 488 1.97 -2.24 9.69
CA VAL A 488 3.37 -1.90 9.42
C VAL A 488 3.46 -0.54 8.75
N SER A 489 4.49 0.25 9.09
CA SER A 489 4.75 1.56 8.48
C SER A 489 5.61 1.45 7.21
N GLU A 490 6.47 0.43 7.14
CA GLU A 490 7.37 0.23 6.01
C GLU A 490 6.72 -0.49 4.84
N PRO A 491 7.17 -0.24 3.60
CA PRO A 491 6.73 -1.00 2.44
C PRO A 491 6.97 -2.50 2.62
N LEU A 492 6.03 -3.32 2.16
CA LEU A 492 6.20 -4.76 2.16
C LEU A 492 7.34 -5.18 1.22
N PRO A 493 8.09 -6.27 1.54
CA PRO A 493 9.21 -6.71 0.73
C PRO A 493 8.73 -7.13 -0.68
N ARG A 494 9.17 -6.39 -1.69
CA ARG A 494 8.81 -6.62 -3.09
C ARG A 494 10.04 -6.70 -3.98
N THR A 495 9.90 -7.39 -5.09
CA THR A 495 10.84 -7.28 -6.19
C THR A 495 10.67 -5.92 -6.88
N ARG A 496 11.61 -5.54 -7.76
CA ARG A 496 11.50 -4.30 -8.54
C ARG A 496 10.38 -4.28 -9.56
N LEU A 497 9.91 -5.44 -9.98
CA LEU A 497 8.65 -5.58 -10.73
C LEU A 497 7.43 -5.59 -9.81
N GLU A 498 7.60 -5.11 -8.57
CA GLU A 498 6.54 -4.96 -7.55
C GLU A 498 5.87 -6.27 -7.11
N LYS A 499 6.52 -7.40 -7.37
CA LYS A 499 6.03 -8.70 -6.93
C LYS A 499 6.39 -8.92 -5.46
N LEU A 500 5.40 -9.28 -4.65
CA LEU A 500 5.58 -9.56 -3.22
C LEU A 500 6.55 -10.75 -3.00
N GLN A 501 7.55 -10.55 -2.18
CA GLN A 501 8.51 -11.58 -1.78
C GLN A 501 8.01 -12.29 -0.52
N ARG A 502 7.02 -13.19 -0.68
CA ARG A 502 6.33 -13.86 0.44
C ARG A 502 7.25 -14.60 1.39
N PHE A 503 8.33 -15.19 0.87
CA PHE A 503 9.33 -15.89 1.67
C PHE A 503 10.09 -14.97 2.64
N LYS A 504 10.02 -13.65 2.45
CA LYS A 504 10.61 -12.65 3.35
C LYS A 504 9.61 -12.10 4.38
N LEU A 505 8.33 -12.43 4.31
CA LEU A 505 7.32 -11.80 5.17
C LEU A 505 7.49 -12.19 6.63
N ASP A 506 7.80 -13.45 6.92
CA ASP A 506 8.04 -13.92 8.30
C ASP A 506 9.31 -13.28 8.87
N SER A 507 10.42 -13.32 8.12
CA SER A 507 11.67 -12.66 8.53
C SER A 507 11.52 -11.14 8.62
N PHE A 508 10.75 -10.53 7.72
CA PHE A 508 10.44 -9.10 7.76
C PHE A 508 9.77 -8.69 9.07
N LEU A 509 8.85 -9.49 9.60
CA LEU A 509 8.26 -9.25 10.92
C LEU A 509 9.25 -9.52 12.06
N GLU A 510 10.04 -10.61 11.97
CA GLU A 510 11.04 -10.97 12.97
C GLU A 510 12.23 -10.00 13.00
N ASP A 511 12.69 -9.54 11.83
CA ASP A 511 13.79 -8.58 11.72
C ASP A 511 13.37 -7.21 12.24
N LYS A 512 12.11 -6.81 12.07
CA LYS A 512 11.57 -5.63 12.75
C LYS A 512 11.66 -5.74 14.25
N ASP A 513 11.29 -6.87 14.81
CA ASP A 513 11.37 -7.10 16.25
C ASP A 513 12.82 -7.14 16.75
N LYS A 514 13.75 -7.66 15.94
CA LYS A 514 15.19 -7.67 16.24
C LYS A 514 15.83 -6.30 16.08
N LEU A 515 15.54 -5.58 14.98
CA LEU A 515 16.02 -4.22 14.73
C LEU A 515 15.49 -3.24 15.77
N LYS A 516 14.25 -3.42 16.23
CA LYS A 516 13.71 -2.68 17.36
C LYS A 516 14.54 -2.90 18.63
N LYS A 517 14.91 -4.16 18.92
CA LYS A 517 15.69 -4.55 20.11
C LYS A 517 17.18 -4.17 20.01
N SER A 518 17.75 -4.06 18.81
CA SER A 518 19.15 -3.72 18.57
C SER A 518 19.39 -2.22 18.30
N ALA A 519 18.34 -1.41 18.21
CA ALA A 519 18.48 0.03 18.04
C ALA A 519 19.19 0.61 19.26
N GLU A 520 20.26 1.35 19.04
CA GLU A 520 20.93 2.11 20.10
C GLU A 520 19.90 3.05 20.77
N ILE A 521 19.66 2.82 22.05
CA ILE A 521 18.80 3.69 22.84
C ILE A 521 19.53 5.02 23.00
N PRO A 522 18.95 6.15 22.53
CA PRO A 522 19.60 7.44 22.68
C PRO A 522 19.86 7.76 24.16
N ASP A 523 21.08 8.19 24.47
CA ASP A 523 21.40 8.77 25.78
C ASP A 523 20.86 10.21 25.85
N ASP A 524 19.53 10.32 25.85
CA ASP A 524 18.79 11.57 25.81
C ASP A 524 17.70 11.55 26.90
N GLU A 525 17.72 12.56 27.77
CA GLU A 525 16.78 12.66 28.88
C GLU A 525 15.33 12.80 28.40
N ILE A 526 15.11 13.45 27.25
CA ILE A 526 13.77 13.64 26.68
C ILE A 526 13.25 12.31 26.16
N TYR A 527 14.09 11.57 25.40
CA TYR A 527 13.73 10.24 24.92
C TYR A 527 13.42 9.29 26.09
N SER A 528 14.30 9.23 27.09
CA SER A 528 14.14 8.35 28.25
C SER A 528 12.84 8.62 29.00
N ALA A 529 12.50 9.88 29.18
CA ALA A 529 11.25 10.26 29.84
C ALA A 529 9.99 9.97 29.00
N LEU A 530 10.07 10.13 27.68
CA LEU A 530 8.98 9.74 26.76
C LEU A 530 8.80 8.22 26.77
N ALA A 531 9.91 7.47 26.68
CA ALA A 531 9.88 6.02 26.69
C ALA A 531 9.30 5.45 28.00
N GLU A 532 9.68 6.02 29.16
CA GLU A 532 9.12 5.63 30.44
C GLU A 532 7.61 5.89 30.53
N TYR A 533 7.17 7.07 30.07
CA TYR A 533 5.74 7.41 30.02
C TYR A 533 4.98 6.45 29.11
N LEU A 534 5.46 6.23 27.88
CA LEU A 534 4.83 5.37 26.90
C LEU A 534 4.82 3.90 27.38
N LYS A 535 5.88 3.44 28.04
CA LYS A 535 5.93 2.10 28.63
C LYS A 535 4.83 1.89 29.69
N LYS A 536 4.58 2.90 30.52
CA LYS A 536 3.48 2.84 31.51
C LYS A 536 2.10 2.91 30.84
N ALA A 537 1.95 3.68 29.77
CA ALA A 537 0.68 3.88 29.08
C ALA A 537 0.29 2.68 28.21
N THR A 538 1.26 1.95 27.65
CA THR A 538 1.02 0.89 26.66
C THR A 538 1.36 -0.52 27.17
N GLU A 539 2.03 -0.63 28.32
CA GLU A 539 2.60 -1.88 28.87
C GLU A 539 3.58 -2.59 27.90
N LYS A 540 4.10 -1.88 26.90
CA LYS A 540 5.05 -2.39 25.89
C LYS A 540 6.46 -1.90 26.18
N GLU A 541 7.47 -2.64 25.72
CA GLU A 541 8.82 -2.09 25.61
C GLU A 541 8.85 -1.05 24.49
N ILE A 542 9.53 0.08 24.71
CA ILE A 542 9.57 1.23 23.79
C ILE A 542 10.93 1.32 23.14
N PHE A 543 10.92 1.36 21.80
CA PHE A 543 12.12 1.48 20.98
C PHE A 543 12.13 2.83 20.23
N PRO A 544 13.31 3.36 19.85
CA PRO A 544 13.43 4.68 19.22
C PRO A 544 12.56 4.88 17.98
N ASN A 545 12.49 3.88 17.14
CA ASN A 545 11.77 3.91 15.88
C ASN A 545 10.31 3.44 15.98
N ASP A 546 9.80 3.17 17.19
CA ASP A 546 8.40 2.80 17.36
C ASP A 546 7.49 3.95 16.93
N HIS A 547 6.56 3.64 16.03
CA HIS A 547 5.52 4.56 15.61
C HIS A 547 4.40 4.61 16.67
N VAL A 548 4.11 5.80 17.17
CA VAL A 548 3.19 5.98 18.31
C VAL A 548 1.78 5.44 18.07
N GLU A 549 1.29 5.47 16.83
CA GLU A 549 -0.04 4.95 16.49
C GLU A 549 -0.02 3.49 16.00
N ILE A 550 0.98 3.12 15.19
CA ILE A 550 1.03 1.80 14.54
C ILE A 550 1.63 0.74 15.47
N ASP A 551 2.80 1.02 16.05
CA ASP A 551 3.54 0.05 16.86
C ASP A 551 3.08 0.07 18.34
N LEU A 552 2.78 1.26 18.86
CA LEU A 552 2.35 1.43 20.24
C LEU A 552 0.82 1.42 20.39
N ALA A 553 0.08 1.51 19.27
CA ALA A 553 -1.38 1.47 19.21
C ALA A 553 -2.05 2.61 20.03
N LEU A 554 -1.41 3.79 20.12
CA LEU A 554 -1.99 4.93 20.82
C LEU A 554 -3.26 5.41 20.10
N ASP A 555 -4.35 5.49 20.86
CA ASP A 555 -5.57 6.08 20.34
C ASP A 555 -5.60 7.62 20.52
N SER A 556 -6.70 8.28 20.12
CA SER A 556 -6.80 9.74 20.24
C SER A 556 -6.73 10.23 21.66
N LEU A 557 -7.19 9.45 22.66
CA LEU A 557 -7.08 9.84 24.07
C LEU A 557 -5.65 9.68 24.58
N ASP A 558 -4.98 8.59 24.22
CA ASP A 558 -3.58 8.37 24.57
C ASP A 558 -2.67 9.44 23.98
N LYS A 559 -2.93 9.87 22.73
CA LYS A 559 -2.23 10.99 22.10
C LYS A 559 -2.45 12.32 22.85
N ILE A 560 -3.66 12.51 23.39
CA ILE A 560 -4.01 13.64 24.25
C ILE A 560 -3.21 13.60 25.55
N GLU A 561 -3.19 12.45 26.18
CA GLU A 561 -2.46 12.27 27.43
C GLU A 561 -0.96 12.42 27.19
N LEU A 562 -0.44 11.90 26.08
CA LEU A 562 0.94 12.10 25.66
C LEU A 562 1.24 13.60 25.43
N ALA A 563 0.39 14.31 24.69
CA ALA A 563 0.53 15.76 24.48
C ALA A 563 0.43 16.54 25.81
N GLY A 564 -0.47 16.11 26.71
CA GLY A 564 -0.59 16.63 28.07
C GLY A 564 0.67 16.39 28.90
N PHE A 565 1.23 15.20 28.87
CA PHE A 565 2.48 14.86 29.54
C PHE A 565 3.65 15.71 29.01
N ILE A 566 3.80 15.82 27.68
CA ILE A 566 4.83 16.65 27.03
C ILE A 566 4.68 18.10 27.48
N SER A 567 3.44 18.62 27.46
CA SER A 567 3.15 19.99 27.85
C SER A 567 3.44 20.24 29.34
N GLN A 568 3.15 19.32 30.21
CA GLN A 568 3.41 19.43 31.64
C GLN A 568 4.91 19.38 31.95
N LYS A 569 5.64 18.44 31.31
CA LYS A 569 7.05 18.19 31.64
C LYS A 569 8.00 19.21 30.98
N TRP A 570 7.79 19.52 29.69
CA TRP A 570 8.66 20.43 28.93
C TRP A 570 8.03 21.76 28.57
N LYS A 571 6.76 22.00 28.96
CA LYS A 571 6.04 23.25 28.71
C LYS A 571 5.84 23.59 27.23
N ILE A 572 5.92 22.57 26.37
CA ILE A 572 5.75 22.63 24.92
C ILE A 572 4.31 22.26 24.55
N ARG A 573 3.67 23.02 23.69
CA ARG A 573 2.38 22.65 23.11
C ARG A 573 2.62 21.73 21.93
N VAL A 574 2.07 20.53 21.99
CA VAL A 574 2.10 19.55 20.91
C VAL A 574 0.69 19.42 20.35
N SER A 575 0.53 19.72 19.07
CA SER A 575 -0.73 19.50 18.33
C SER A 575 -0.79 18.08 17.77
N GLU A 576 -1.97 17.67 17.34
CA GLU A 576 -2.14 16.37 16.62
C GLU A 576 -1.35 16.36 15.29
N GLU A 577 -1.23 17.52 14.63
CA GLU A 577 -0.43 17.68 13.42
C GLU A 577 1.08 17.50 13.70
N ASP A 578 1.55 17.90 14.87
CA ASP A 578 2.95 17.72 15.27
C ASP A 578 3.25 16.26 15.58
N LEU A 579 2.31 15.52 16.16
CA LEU A 579 2.42 14.07 16.36
C LEU A 579 2.40 13.31 15.02
N LEU A 580 1.60 13.77 14.04
CA LEU A 580 1.59 13.20 12.70
C LEU A 580 2.88 13.47 11.92
N LYS A 581 3.49 14.63 12.10
CA LYS A 581 4.77 14.97 11.46
C LYS A 581 5.96 14.27 12.11
N ASN A 582 5.85 13.93 13.39
CA ASN A 582 6.89 13.26 14.18
C ASN A 582 6.37 11.93 14.76
N PRO A 583 6.04 10.96 13.89
CA PRO A 583 5.27 9.79 14.28
C PRO A 583 6.04 8.75 15.08
N THR A 584 7.38 8.82 15.17
CA THR A 584 8.19 7.89 15.96
C THR A 584 8.69 8.52 17.25
N VAL A 585 8.97 7.69 18.25
CA VAL A 585 9.41 8.16 19.58
C VAL A 585 10.68 9.00 19.47
N ILE A 586 11.63 8.60 18.61
CA ILE A 586 12.87 9.36 18.39
C ILE A 586 12.59 10.72 17.72
N LYS A 587 11.79 10.76 16.66
CA LYS A 587 11.44 12.03 16.00
C LYS A 587 10.65 12.95 16.91
N LEU A 588 9.79 12.38 17.74
CA LEU A 588 9.05 13.15 18.74
C LEU A 588 9.98 13.73 19.82
N SER A 589 10.99 12.97 20.25
CA SER A 589 12.00 13.48 21.19
C SER A 589 12.85 14.60 20.57
N GLU A 590 13.27 14.45 19.32
CA GLU A 590 14.00 15.48 18.55
C GLU A 590 13.16 16.75 18.36
N PHE A 591 11.89 16.60 18.03
CA PHE A 591 10.95 17.71 17.94
C PHE A 591 10.83 18.45 19.27
N ILE A 592 10.62 17.72 20.38
CA ILE A 592 10.55 18.33 21.72
C ILE A 592 11.84 19.05 22.06
N LYS A 593 13.00 18.48 21.72
CA LYS A 593 14.30 19.12 21.94
C LYS A 593 14.43 20.43 21.17
N SER A 594 14.06 20.42 19.90
CA SER A 594 14.09 21.61 19.04
C SER A 594 13.15 22.71 19.52
N GLU A 595 11.97 22.36 20.01
CA GLU A 595 11.01 23.33 20.57
C GLU A 595 11.39 23.81 21.97
N ASN A 596 12.04 22.97 22.77
CA ASN A 596 12.55 23.34 24.09
C ASN A 596 13.70 24.37 23.99
N GLU A 597 14.55 24.23 22.99
CA GLU A 597 15.58 25.21 22.66
C GLU A 597 15.00 26.57 22.23
N LYS A 598 13.83 26.57 21.58
CA LYS A 598 13.09 27.77 21.20
C LYS A 598 12.25 28.34 22.33
N ALA A 599 11.83 27.52 23.29
CA ALA A 599 10.79 27.83 24.29
C ALA A 599 11.34 28.20 25.68
N ALA A 600 12.56 28.71 25.82
CA ALA A 600 13.09 29.20 27.11
C ALA A 600 12.18 30.26 27.78
N SER A 601 10.94 30.47 27.33
CA SER A 601 10.05 31.55 27.80
C SER A 601 8.55 31.24 28.00
N TYR A 602 8.04 29.99 27.95
CA TYR A 602 6.60 29.78 28.21
C TYR A 602 6.28 28.55 29.08
N SER A 603 5.64 28.77 30.23
CA SER A 603 5.06 27.78 31.14
C SER A 603 3.55 27.64 30.94
N VAL A 604 3.02 26.42 30.81
CA VAL A 604 1.56 26.16 30.73
C VAL A 604 1.07 25.56 32.05
N ASP A 605 0.25 26.36 32.77
CA ASP A 605 -0.53 25.91 33.94
C ASP A 605 -1.96 25.55 33.51
N TRP A 606 -2.37 24.26 33.68
CA TRP A 606 -3.73 23.78 33.36
C TRP A 606 -4.79 24.58 34.10
N LYS A 607 -4.51 25.03 35.33
CA LYS A 607 -5.38 25.86 36.12
C LYS A 607 -5.68 27.20 35.44
N THR A 608 -4.69 27.77 34.76
CA THR A 608 -4.81 29.00 33.98
C THR A 608 -5.46 28.76 32.62
N GLN A 609 -5.13 27.65 31.95
CA GLN A 609 -5.69 27.30 30.63
C GLN A 609 -7.19 26.95 30.71
N LEU A 610 -7.62 26.26 31.74
CA LEU A 610 -9.04 25.95 31.98
C LEU A 610 -9.81 27.16 32.51
N LYS A 611 -9.14 28.21 33.00
CA LYS A 611 -9.78 29.50 33.32
C LYS A 611 -10.19 30.31 32.10
N GLU A 612 -9.48 30.20 30.98
CA GLU A 612 -9.90 30.77 29.70
C GLU A 612 -11.23 30.14 29.24
N SER A 613 -12.27 30.95 29.17
CA SER A 613 -13.59 30.48 28.71
C SER A 613 -13.65 30.49 27.19
N ILE A 614 -13.78 29.34 26.56
CA ILE A 614 -14.27 29.28 25.17
C ILE A 614 -15.78 29.59 25.23
N SER A 615 -16.24 30.60 24.48
CA SER A 615 -17.67 30.86 24.36
C SER A 615 -18.34 29.70 23.63
N ILE A 616 -19.10 28.87 24.36
CA ILE A 616 -19.89 27.80 23.79
C ILE A 616 -21.35 28.23 23.81
N ASP A 617 -21.96 28.27 22.63
CA ASP A 617 -23.42 28.26 22.53
C ASP A 617 -23.93 26.85 22.89
N LEU A 618 -24.42 26.71 24.12
CA LEU A 618 -24.99 25.43 24.56
C LEU A 618 -26.28 25.15 23.78
N PRO A 619 -26.44 23.94 23.24
CA PRO A 619 -27.69 23.52 22.65
C PRO A 619 -28.85 23.77 23.61
N ARG A 620 -29.91 24.44 23.12
CA ARG A 620 -31.07 24.73 23.95
C ARG A 620 -31.95 23.51 24.10
N SER A 621 -32.20 23.07 25.31
CA SER A 621 -33.19 22.01 25.55
C SER A 621 -34.56 22.45 25.07
N ALA A 622 -35.14 21.70 24.12
CA ALA A 622 -36.46 22.00 23.64
C ALA A 622 -37.55 21.68 24.70
N PHE A 623 -38.67 22.36 24.64
CA PHE A 623 -39.77 22.18 25.60
C PHE A 623 -40.30 20.73 25.58
N TYR A 624 -40.16 20.01 24.45
CA TYR A 624 -40.56 18.61 24.29
C TYR A 624 -39.60 17.57 24.93
N HIS A 625 -38.56 18.00 25.62
CA HIS A 625 -37.61 17.10 26.31
C HIS A 625 -38.32 16.19 27.35
N TRP A 626 -39.38 16.65 27.94
CA TRP A 626 -40.21 15.85 28.82
C TRP A 626 -40.85 14.69 28.09
N TRP A 627 -41.41 14.93 26.91
CA TRP A 627 -41.99 13.91 26.04
C TRP A 627 -40.91 12.92 25.54
N ILE A 628 -39.76 13.44 25.10
CA ILE A 628 -38.64 12.60 24.68
C ILE A 628 -38.21 11.66 25.81
N LYS A 629 -38.07 12.17 27.01
CA LYS A 629 -37.72 11.37 28.19
C LYS A 629 -38.78 10.31 28.46
N PHE A 630 -40.06 10.65 28.40
CA PHE A 630 -41.19 9.74 28.60
C PHE A 630 -41.18 8.64 27.54
N TYR A 631 -41.10 8.98 26.27
CA TYR A 631 -41.05 8.03 25.16
C TYR A 631 -39.75 7.17 25.23
N LEU A 632 -38.61 7.77 25.48
CA LEU A 632 -37.34 7.04 25.62
C LEU A 632 -37.43 6.00 26.76
N THR A 633 -37.90 6.40 27.91
CA THR A 633 -38.06 5.50 29.07
C THR A 633 -39.04 4.36 28.78
N THR A 634 -40.16 4.67 28.10
CA THR A 634 -41.19 3.70 27.73
C THR A 634 -40.68 2.73 26.67
N ILE A 635 -40.01 3.23 25.60
CA ILE A 635 -39.44 2.41 24.55
C ILE A 635 -38.36 1.50 25.10
N LEU A 636 -37.44 2.03 25.89
CA LEU A 636 -36.35 1.25 26.49
C LEU A 636 -36.89 0.16 27.43
N ARG A 637 -37.94 0.45 28.19
CA ARG A 637 -38.60 -0.55 29.03
C ARG A 637 -39.33 -1.62 28.21
N PHE A 638 -39.91 -1.26 27.10
CA PHE A 638 -40.63 -2.20 26.23
C PHE A 638 -39.67 -3.11 25.47
N PHE A 639 -38.58 -2.52 24.91
CA PHE A 639 -37.59 -3.28 24.14
C PHE A 639 -36.59 -4.05 24.98
N PHE A 640 -36.26 -3.57 26.20
CA PHE A 640 -35.26 -4.19 27.08
C PHE A 640 -35.85 -4.35 28.49
N ARG A 641 -35.48 -5.42 29.18
CA ARG A 641 -35.82 -5.62 30.58
C ARG A 641 -34.90 -4.84 31.50
N ILE A 642 -35.00 -3.48 31.49
CA ILE A 642 -34.07 -2.61 32.20
C ILE A 642 -34.50 -2.43 33.66
N ARG A 643 -33.48 -2.55 34.55
CA ARG A 643 -33.61 -2.23 35.99
C ARG A 643 -32.63 -1.12 36.34
N TYR A 644 -33.01 -0.20 37.20
CA TYR A 644 -32.20 0.93 37.63
C TYR A 644 -32.07 0.87 39.15
N TYR A 645 -30.81 1.05 39.62
CA TYR A 645 -30.48 1.08 41.04
C TYR A 645 -29.66 2.34 41.36
N GLY A 646 -29.62 2.74 42.64
CA GLY A 646 -28.73 3.76 43.16
C GLY A 646 -28.97 5.22 42.70
N TYR A 647 -30.02 5.52 41.95
CA TYR A 647 -30.31 6.88 41.45
C TYR A 647 -30.44 7.96 42.54
N LYS A 648 -30.56 7.58 43.83
CA LYS A 648 -30.55 8.46 44.98
C LYS A 648 -29.15 9.02 45.30
N PHE A 649 -28.09 8.41 44.78
CA PHE A 649 -26.69 8.84 44.97
C PHE A 649 -26.27 9.97 44.02
N ILE A 650 -27.14 10.40 43.11
CA ILE A 650 -26.84 11.46 42.14
C ILE A 650 -26.96 12.82 42.83
N PRO A 651 -25.88 13.61 42.95
CA PRO A 651 -25.91 14.97 43.51
C PRO A 651 -26.77 15.94 42.68
N GLU A 652 -27.05 17.12 43.22
CA GLU A 652 -27.93 18.06 42.51
C GLU A 652 -27.33 18.74 41.29
N SER A 653 -26.06 18.82 41.11
CA SER A 653 -25.31 19.36 39.92
C SER A 653 -24.29 20.44 40.32
N PRO A 654 -23.22 20.66 39.56
CA PRO A 654 -22.83 19.88 38.35
C PRO A 654 -22.23 18.52 38.73
N VAL A 655 -22.36 17.52 37.84
CA VAL A 655 -21.73 16.20 38.01
C VAL A 655 -21.16 15.67 36.70
N ILE A 656 -20.14 14.84 36.79
CA ILE A 656 -19.60 14.04 35.71
C ILE A 656 -20.13 12.61 35.87
N PHE A 657 -20.92 12.13 34.90
CA PHE A 657 -21.30 10.71 34.86
C PHE A 657 -20.20 9.94 34.14
N ALA A 658 -19.50 9.08 34.83
CA ALA A 658 -18.49 8.18 34.27
C ALA A 658 -19.11 6.78 34.15
N ALA A 659 -19.33 6.30 32.92
CA ALA A 659 -19.98 5.01 32.68
C ALA A 659 -19.10 4.09 31.85
N ASN A 660 -19.18 2.77 32.06
CA ASN A 660 -18.60 1.80 31.14
C ASN A 660 -19.31 1.81 29.80
N HIS A 661 -18.62 1.42 28.71
CA HIS A 661 -19.13 1.59 27.35
C HIS A 661 -19.27 0.26 26.63
N GLN A 662 -20.48 -0.31 26.64
CA GLN A 662 -20.81 -1.61 26.05
C GLN A 662 -21.58 -1.52 24.73
N SER A 663 -22.38 -0.45 24.51
CA SER A 663 -23.26 -0.34 23.36
C SER A 663 -23.35 1.07 22.79
N PHE A 664 -23.91 1.21 21.57
CA PHE A 664 -24.13 2.52 20.93
C PHE A 664 -25.13 3.42 21.70
N ILE A 665 -25.97 2.84 22.51
CA ILE A 665 -27.08 3.55 23.20
C ILE A 665 -26.86 3.70 24.70
N ASP A 666 -25.65 3.43 25.21
CA ASP A 666 -25.34 3.50 26.68
C ASP A 666 -25.65 4.86 27.27
N GLY A 667 -25.33 5.94 26.55
CA GLY A 667 -25.67 7.30 26.98
C GLY A 667 -27.18 7.49 27.23
N LEU A 668 -28.07 6.82 26.46
CA LEU A 668 -29.50 6.84 26.67
C LEU A 668 -29.90 6.05 27.92
N PHE A 669 -29.23 4.96 28.21
CA PHE A 669 -29.42 4.19 29.43
C PHE A 669 -29.08 5.03 30.67
N VAL A 670 -27.96 5.75 30.63
CA VAL A 670 -27.52 6.64 31.74
C VAL A 670 -28.56 7.74 32.03
N VAL A 671 -29.19 8.36 31.01
CA VAL A 671 -30.09 9.49 31.25
C VAL A 671 -31.56 9.08 31.49
N ALA A 672 -31.94 7.85 31.21
CA ALA A 672 -33.37 7.46 31.22
C ALA A 672 -34.04 7.61 32.60
N LYS A 673 -33.29 7.42 33.70
CA LYS A 673 -33.86 7.44 35.07
C LYS A 673 -33.46 8.67 35.91
N ILE A 674 -32.55 9.54 35.47
CA ILE A 674 -32.22 10.75 36.24
C ILE A 674 -33.40 11.72 36.31
N LYS A 675 -33.43 12.60 37.32
CA LYS A 675 -34.52 13.58 37.50
C LYS A 675 -34.70 14.44 36.22
N PRO A 676 -35.95 14.84 35.86
CA PRO A 676 -36.21 15.69 34.68
C PRO A 676 -35.40 17.00 34.67
N SER A 677 -35.18 17.60 35.84
CA SER A 677 -34.36 18.81 36.00
C SER A 677 -32.91 18.57 35.64
N GLN A 678 -32.37 17.43 36.03
CA GLN A 678 -30.99 17.01 35.73
C GLN A 678 -30.85 16.58 34.25
N PHE A 679 -31.83 15.87 33.68
CA PHE A 679 -31.87 15.50 32.29
C PHE A 679 -31.70 16.70 31.34
N ARG A 680 -32.39 17.80 31.62
CA ARG A 680 -32.27 19.06 30.87
C ARG A 680 -30.90 19.73 31.02
N ARG A 681 -30.11 19.38 32.02
CA ARG A 681 -28.81 19.93 32.33
C ARG A 681 -27.66 19.02 31.94
N THR A 682 -27.92 17.79 31.46
CA THR A 682 -26.93 16.78 31.08
C THR A 682 -26.63 16.84 29.60
N TYR A 683 -25.35 16.95 29.26
CA TYR A 683 -24.85 17.11 27.90
C TYR A 683 -24.02 15.90 27.47
N PHE A 684 -24.15 15.55 26.17
CA PHE A 684 -23.40 14.50 25.52
C PHE A 684 -22.40 15.14 24.55
N PHE A 685 -21.27 14.51 24.39
CA PHE A 685 -20.31 14.84 23.34
C PHE A 685 -20.34 13.77 22.27
N ALA A 686 -20.45 14.18 21.01
CA ALA A 686 -20.55 13.26 19.89
C ALA A 686 -19.77 13.76 18.67
N LYS A 687 -19.10 12.87 17.95
CA LYS A 687 -18.28 13.20 16.79
C LYS A 687 -19.14 13.65 15.60
N GLU A 688 -18.67 14.61 14.83
CA GLU A 688 -19.35 15.21 13.67
C GLU A 688 -19.74 14.17 12.61
N LYS A 689 -18.95 13.11 12.45
CA LYS A 689 -19.23 12.02 11.50
C LYS A 689 -20.62 11.40 11.63
N HIS A 690 -21.22 11.41 12.82
CA HIS A 690 -22.58 10.89 13.06
C HIS A 690 -23.67 11.87 12.67
N PHE A 691 -23.32 13.13 12.40
CA PHE A 691 -24.24 14.24 12.14
C PHE A 691 -24.04 14.89 10.76
N LYS A 692 -23.55 14.17 9.76
CA LYS A 692 -23.32 14.67 8.39
C LYS A 692 -24.56 15.24 7.69
N ARG A 693 -25.77 14.81 8.05
CA ARG A 693 -27.02 15.31 7.46
C ARG A 693 -27.55 16.51 8.25
N LYS A 694 -27.96 17.61 7.56
CA LYS A 694 -28.46 18.86 8.17
C LYS A 694 -29.53 18.64 9.25
N TRP A 695 -30.49 17.72 9.03
CA TRP A 695 -31.53 17.43 10.01
C TRP A 695 -31.00 16.77 11.29
N ARG A 696 -29.94 15.96 11.21
CA ARG A 696 -29.28 15.37 12.40
C ARG A 696 -28.56 16.42 13.22
N LYS A 697 -27.85 17.37 12.57
CA LYS A 697 -27.25 18.54 13.26
C LYS A 697 -28.33 19.38 13.96
N TYR A 698 -29.47 19.60 13.30
CA TYR A 698 -30.60 20.31 13.90
C TYR A 698 -31.14 19.58 15.14
N LEU A 699 -31.31 18.26 15.09
CA LEU A 699 -31.71 17.47 16.25
C LEU A 699 -30.68 17.48 17.38
N ALA A 700 -29.39 17.38 17.08
CA ALA A 700 -28.32 17.44 18.08
C ALA A 700 -28.37 18.76 18.84
N ASN A 701 -28.50 19.88 18.12
CA ASN A 701 -28.57 21.23 18.70
C ASN A 701 -29.84 21.46 19.57
N ARG A 702 -30.81 20.57 19.53
CA ARG A 702 -32.03 20.64 20.34
C ARG A 702 -32.13 19.57 21.43
N ASN A 703 -31.14 18.65 21.49
CA ASN A 703 -31.15 17.52 22.42
C ASN A 703 -29.87 17.41 23.28
N ASN A 704 -29.29 18.53 23.68
CA ASN A 704 -28.12 18.60 24.56
C ASN A 704 -26.90 17.81 24.05
N ILE A 705 -26.75 17.68 22.72
CA ILE A 705 -25.63 17.01 22.10
C ILE A 705 -24.69 18.08 21.55
N ILE A 706 -23.47 18.11 22.06
CA ILE A 706 -22.39 18.97 21.59
C ILE A 706 -21.62 18.21 20.54
N ILE A 707 -21.64 18.72 19.31
CA ILE A 707 -20.92 18.12 18.20
C ILE A 707 -19.48 18.56 18.25
N MET A 708 -18.55 17.61 18.36
CA MET A 708 -17.11 17.78 18.24
C MET A 708 -16.75 17.76 16.76
N LYS A 709 -16.08 18.81 16.29
CA LYS A 709 -15.63 18.88 14.90
C LYS A 709 -14.49 17.89 14.64
N ASP A 710 -14.51 17.27 13.47
CA ASP A 710 -13.40 16.44 13.02
C ASP A 710 -12.18 17.38 12.82
N GLY A 711 -11.01 17.09 13.45
CA GLY A 711 -9.81 17.95 13.45
C GLY A 711 -9.77 19.03 14.55
N GLU A 712 -10.71 19.05 15.50
CA GLU A 712 -10.67 19.97 16.64
C GLU A 712 -9.55 19.58 17.62
N ASN A 713 -8.74 20.59 18.02
CA ASN A 713 -7.69 20.40 19.00
C ASN A 713 -8.28 19.82 20.30
N VAL A 714 -7.59 18.88 20.85
CA VAL A 714 -7.98 18.15 22.06
C VAL A 714 -8.13 19.07 23.26
N ILE A 715 -7.21 20.02 23.41
CA ILE A 715 -7.27 21.04 24.46
C ILE A 715 -8.59 21.83 24.36
N ASP A 716 -9.04 22.14 23.15
CA ASP A 716 -10.30 22.83 22.93
C ASP A 716 -11.50 21.95 23.29
N SER A 717 -11.40 20.65 23.07
CA SER A 717 -12.40 19.67 23.50
C SER A 717 -12.53 19.63 25.03
N ILE A 718 -11.42 19.58 25.75
CA ILE A 718 -11.39 19.61 27.22
C ILE A 718 -11.90 20.96 27.74
N LYS A 719 -11.47 22.08 27.13
CA LYS A 719 -11.97 23.43 27.45
C LYS A 719 -13.48 23.53 27.25
N ARG A 720 -14.03 22.90 26.22
CA ARG A 720 -15.49 22.83 26.00
C ARG A 720 -16.20 22.05 27.08
N MET A 721 -15.68 20.88 27.47
CA MET A 721 -16.21 20.09 28.57
C MET A 721 -16.18 20.88 29.89
N ALA A 722 -15.07 21.53 30.20
CA ALA A 722 -14.92 22.40 31.34
C ALA A 722 -15.92 23.58 31.28
N SER A 723 -16.12 24.19 30.13
CA SER A 723 -17.09 25.28 29.96
C SER A 723 -18.54 24.84 30.22
N VAL A 724 -18.90 23.61 29.92
CA VAL A 724 -20.21 23.03 30.26
C VAL A 724 -20.35 22.90 31.77
N LEU A 725 -19.34 22.36 32.45
CA LEU A 725 -19.31 22.20 33.90
C LEU A 725 -19.35 23.56 34.64
N LYS A 726 -18.60 24.57 34.15
CA LYS A 726 -18.65 25.96 34.68
C LYS A 726 -20.05 26.56 34.63
N LYS A 727 -20.84 26.23 33.62
CA LYS A 727 -22.23 26.67 33.49
C LYS A 727 -23.21 25.88 34.39
N GLY A 728 -22.70 25.12 35.36
CA GLY A 728 -23.51 24.30 36.26
C GLY A 728 -24.26 23.18 35.59
N ARG A 729 -23.70 22.62 34.49
CA ARG A 729 -24.30 21.54 33.71
C ARG A 729 -23.54 20.25 33.92
N ASN A 730 -24.20 19.12 33.68
CA ASN A 730 -23.63 17.79 33.78
C ASN A 730 -23.06 17.33 32.44
N ILE A 731 -22.08 16.48 32.48
CA ILE A 731 -21.57 15.78 31.30
C ILE A 731 -21.57 14.27 31.51
N ILE A 732 -21.67 13.54 30.41
CA ILE A 732 -21.45 12.08 30.38
C ILE A 732 -20.14 11.81 29.66
N ILE A 733 -19.29 11.06 30.30
CA ILE A 733 -18.01 10.56 29.76
C ILE A 733 -17.99 9.05 29.88
N PHE A 734 -17.43 8.41 28.85
CA PHE A 734 -17.12 6.98 28.86
C PHE A 734 -15.59 6.86 29.00
N PRO A 735 -15.08 6.54 30.21
CA PRO A 735 -13.65 6.56 30.49
C PRO A 735 -12.84 5.60 29.62
N GLU A 736 -13.42 4.52 29.16
CA GLU A 736 -12.78 3.55 28.24
C GLU A 736 -12.45 4.14 26.86
N GLY A 737 -13.05 5.29 26.48
CA GLY A 737 -12.85 5.98 25.18
C GLY A 737 -13.43 5.23 23.98
N THR A 738 -13.63 3.91 24.08
CA THR A 738 -14.21 3.06 23.04
C THR A 738 -15.21 2.07 23.64
N ARG A 739 -16.08 1.50 22.79
CA ARG A 739 -17.01 0.46 23.24
C ARG A 739 -16.26 -0.86 23.47
N SER A 740 -16.59 -1.55 24.57
CA SER A 740 -16.04 -2.86 24.89
C SER A 740 -16.15 -3.83 23.71
N ARG A 741 -15.15 -4.69 23.55
CA ARG A 741 -15.04 -5.67 22.44
C ARG A 741 -15.70 -6.99 22.81
N ASP A 742 -15.61 -7.37 24.06
CA ASP A 742 -16.01 -8.67 24.64
C ASP A 742 -17.04 -8.57 25.76
N GLY A 743 -17.48 -7.35 26.08
CA GLY A 743 -18.38 -7.06 27.18
C GLY A 743 -17.67 -6.86 28.53
N GLN A 744 -16.35 -7.00 28.58
CA GLN A 744 -15.54 -6.76 29.79
C GLN A 744 -15.24 -5.26 29.96
N LEU A 745 -14.89 -4.87 31.18
CA LEU A 745 -14.50 -3.49 31.49
C LEU A 745 -13.07 -3.24 30.99
N GLY A 746 -12.91 -2.20 30.15
CA GLY A 746 -11.62 -1.76 29.64
C GLY A 746 -10.85 -0.85 30.61
N GLU A 747 -9.63 -0.46 30.22
CA GLU A 747 -8.84 0.50 30.98
C GLU A 747 -9.47 1.90 30.96
N PHE A 748 -9.42 2.60 32.12
CA PHE A 748 -9.98 3.93 32.28
C PHE A 748 -8.94 5.02 32.04
N LYS A 749 -9.31 5.99 31.23
CA LYS A 749 -8.52 7.20 30.92
C LYS A 749 -8.79 8.31 31.91
N GLN A 750 -7.76 9.08 32.23
CA GLN A 750 -7.78 10.06 33.32
C GLN A 750 -8.50 11.40 32.99
N THR A 751 -8.97 11.60 31.74
CA THR A 751 -9.57 12.88 31.31
C THR A 751 -10.75 13.33 32.17
N PHE A 752 -11.60 12.40 32.62
CA PHE A 752 -12.72 12.74 33.51
C PHE A 752 -12.25 13.10 34.91
N ALA A 753 -11.17 12.47 35.39
CA ALA A 753 -10.57 12.76 36.69
C ALA A 753 -9.86 14.12 36.67
N LEU A 754 -9.15 14.46 35.57
CA LEU A 754 -8.61 15.80 35.36
C LEU A 754 -9.72 16.88 35.43
N LEU A 755 -10.82 16.69 34.70
CA LEU A 755 -11.95 17.63 34.73
C LEU A 755 -12.59 17.72 36.10
N SER A 756 -12.76 16.57 36.80
CA SER A 756 -13.29 16.50 38.15
C SER A 756 -12.44 17.32 39.10
N LYS A 757 -11.14 17.08 39.12
CA LYS A 757 -10.18 17.72 40.00
C LYS A 757 -10.09 19.23 39.72
N GLU A 758 -9.82 19.63 38.51
CA GLU A 758 -9.60 21.04 38.15
C GLU A 758 -10.87 21.90 38.22
N MET A 759 -12.03 21.27 38.08
CA MET A 759 -13.32 21.98 38.15
C MET A 759 -14.01 21.81 39.49
N ASN A 760 -13.46 21.01 40.38
CA ASN A 760 -14.04 20.63 41.67
C ASN A 760 -15.48 20.12 41.51
N VAL A 761 -15.67 19.13 40.66
CA VAL A 761 -16.98 18.55 40.30
C VAL A 761 -16.99 17.05 40.63
N PRO A 762 -17.96 16.54 41.40
CA PRO A 762 -18.02 15.13 41.76
C PRO A 762 -18.28 14.24 40.55
N VAL A 763 -17.71 13.03 40.58
CA VAL A 763 -17.92 11.98 39.57
C VAL A 763 -18.93 10.97 40.09
N VAL A 764 -19.97 10.69 39.32
CA VAL A 764 -20.93 9.63 39.60
C VAL A 764 -20.55 8.43 38.72
N PRO A 765 -19.99 7.33 39.29
CA PRO A 765 -19.74 6.13 38.54
C PRO A 765 -21.08 5.44 38.17
N VAL A 766 -21.16 4.95 36.92
CA VAL A 766 -22.38 4.28 36.43
C VAL A 766 -22.01 2.94 35.82
N ALA A 767 -22.40 1.85 36.44
CA ALA A 767 -22.20 0.50 35.93
C ALA A 767 -23.38 0.09 35.03
N ILE A 768 -23.08 -0.32 33.81
CA ILE A 768 -24.05 -0.81 32.83
C ILE A 768 -23.73 -2.28 32.53
N HIS A 769 -24.65 -3.19 32.83
CA HIS A 769 -24.48 -4.61 32.60
C HIS A 769 -25.51 -5.12 31.57
N GLY A 770 -25.08 -6.05 30.69
CA GLY A 770 -25.92 -6.70 29.68
C GLY A 770 -26.22 -5.85 28.44
N ALA A 771 -25.65 -4.64 28.34
CA ALA A 771 -25.85 -3.80 27.18
C ALA A 771 -25.06 -4.32 25.96
N TYR A 772 -23.95 -5.00 26.17
CA TYR A 772 -23.19 -5.67 25.13
C TYR A 772 -24.03 -6.76 24.43
N ASP A 773 -24.69 -7.65 25.20
CA ASP A 773 -25.56 -8.70 24.66
C ASP A 773 -26.80 -8.14 23.94
N ALA A 774 -27.25 -6.97 24.37
CA ALA A 774 -28.42 -6.32 23.80
C ALA A 774 -28.07 -5.60 22.49
N PHE A 775 -26.94 -4.93 22.39
CA PHE A 775 -26.57 -4.18 21.20
C PHE A 775 -25.04 -4.13 21.05
N PRO A 776 -24.40 -5.26 20.66
CA PRO A 776 -22.96 -5.29 20.44
C PRO A 776 -22.53 -4.40 19.32
N ARG A 777 -21.26 -4.04 19.30
CA ARG A 777 -20.63 -3.24 18.25
C ARG A 777 -20.79 -3.94 16.89
N GLY A 778 -21.09 -3.17 15.83
CA GLY A 778 -21.23 -3.69 14.46
C GLY A 778 -22.66 -4.06 14.06
N ARG A 779 -23.58 -4.25 14.99
CA ARG A 779 -24.98 -4.52 14.68
C ARG A 779 -25.77 -3.25 14.38
N LYS A 780 -26.72 -3.35 13.43
CA LYS A 780 -27.64 -2.24 13.09
C LYS A 780 -28.95 -2.25 13.86
N ILE A 781 -29.36 -3.40 14.39
CA ILE A 781 -30.63 -3.60 15.11
C ILE A 781 -30.31 -4.28 16.44
N PRO A 782 -30.78 -3.72 17.58
CA PRO A 782 -30.58 -4.34 18.89
C PRO A 782 -31.39 -5.63 19.05
N HIS A 783 -30.91 -6.52 19.93
CA HIS A 783 -31.67 -7.69 20.37
C HIS A 783 -32.74 -7.27 21.38
N PRO A 784 -34.03 -7.47 21.11
CA PRO A 784 -35.09 -7.14 22.07
C PRO A 784 -35.05 -8.09 23.29
N PHE A 785 -35.69 -7.63 24.39
CA PHE A 785 -35.94 -8.37 25.60
C PHE A 785 -34.72 -8.85 26.40
N LYS A 786 -33.52 -8.39 26.06
CA LYS A 786 -32.33 -8.64 26.89
C LYS A 786 -32.41 -7.87 28.20
N LYS A 787 -31.92 -8.50 29.28
CA LYS A 787 -31.87 -7.88 30.62
C LYS A 787 -30.72 -6.88 30.68
N ILE A 788 -31.00 -5.65 31.04
CA ILE A 788 -30.00 -4.59 31.25
C ILE A 788 -30.14 -4.09 32.69
N VAL A 789 -29.03 -3.90 33.35
CA VAL A 789 -28.98 -3.29 34.68
C VAL A 789 -28.12 -2.02 34.59
N VAL A 790 -28.66 -0.92 35.10
CA VAL A 790 -27.95 0.35 35.20
C VAL A 790 -27.89 0.75 36.67
N GLU A 791 -26.69 0.84 37.18
CA GLU A 791 -26.49 1.14 38.60
C GLU A 791 -25.70 2.44 38.75
N TYR A 792 -26.27 3.40 39.49
CA TYR A 792 -25.55 4.63 39.86
C TYR A 792 -24.94 4.40 41.22
N LEU A 793 -23.66 4.58 41.33
CA LEU A 793 -22.87 4.32 42.50
C LEU A 793 -22.63 5.63 43.27
N PRO A 794 -22.16 5.57 44.51
CA PRO A 794 -21.90 6.77 45.29
C PRO A 794 -20.95 7.73 44.58
N ALA A 795 -21.25 9.00 44.63
CA ALA A 795 -20.45 10.03 43.99
C ALA A 795 -19.04 10.10 44.62
N VAL A 796 -18.01 10.17 43.79
CA VAL A 796 -16.63 10.39 44.21
C VAL A 796 -16.37 11.89 44.20
N ASP A 797 -16.05 12.44 45.39
CA ASP A 797 -15.67 13.83 45.53
C ASP A 797 -14.17 14.00 45.21
N PRO A 798 -13.79 14.95 44.37
CA PRO A 798 -12.38 15.16 44.00
C PRO A 798 -11.52 15.77 45.08
N ASP A 799 -12.12 16.30 46.18
CA ASP A 799 -11.38 17.02 47.20
C ASP A 799 -10.35 16.10 47.90
N GLY A 800 -9.10 16.56 47.94
CA GLY A 800 -7.98 15.82 48.52
C GLY A 800 -7.44 14.62 47.72
N LEU A 801 -8.05 14.27 46.59
CA LEU A 801 -7.65 13.12 45.74
C LEU A 801 -6.74 13.54 44.57
N THR A 802 -5.84 12.67 44.18
CA THR A 802 -5.10 12.78 42.91
C THR A 802 -5.96 12.32 41.72
N GLN A 803 -5.53 12.59 40.47
CA GLN A 803 -6.25 12.12 39.29
C GLN A 803 -6.25 10.61 39.19
N GLU A 804 -5.12 9.98 39.57
CA GLU A 804 -4.97 8.54 39.64
C GLU A 804 -5.95 7.92 40.65
N GLU A 805 -6.01 8.47 41.86
CA GLU A 805 -6.91 7.97 42.91
C GLU A 805 -8.39 8.12 42.51
N ILE A 806 -8.78 9.24 41.86
CA ILE A 806 -10.14 9.40 41.35
C ILE A 806 -10.43 8.33 40.28
N THR A 807 -9.47 8.08 39.37
CA THR A 807 -9.62 7.12 38.29
C THR A 807 -9.78 5.70 38.80
N GLU A 808 -8.90 5.29 39.73
CA GLU A 808 -8.93 3.97 40.38
C GLU A 808 -10.23 3.75 41.19
N THR A 809 -10.63 4.76 41.97
CA THR A 809 -11.86 4.69 42.79
C THR A 809 -13.09 4.50 41.90
N VAL A 810 -13.18 5.25 40.80
CA VAL A 810 -14.30 5.15 39.84
C VAL A 810 -14.27 3.80 39.10
N LYS A 811 -13.08 3.33 38.67
CA LYS A 811 -12.90 2.05 38.00
C LYS A 811 -13.34 0.89 38.89
N ASN A 812 -12.83 0.87 40.12
CA ASN A 812 -13.16 -0.18 41.11
C ASN A 812 -14.63 -0.16 41.49
N ALA A 813 -15.27 0.97 41.52
CA ALA A 813 -16.71 1.08 41.77
C ALA A 813 -17.55 0.47 40.65
N ILE A 814 -17.11 0.59 39.36
CA ILE A 814 -17.84 0.08 38.19
C ILE A 814 -17.53 -1.40 37.92
N ALA A 815 -16.33 -1.89 38.27
CA ALA A 815 -15.92 -3.30 38.13
C ALA A 815 -16.80 -4.22 38.99
#